data_914dac66102c5ce6492c6cef3b349073
#
_entry.id   914dac66102c5ce6492c6cef3b349073
#
_cell.length_a   1.000
_cell.length_b   1.000
_cell.length_c   1.000
_cell.angle_alpha   90.00
_cell.angle_beta   90.00
_cell.angle_gamma   90.00
#
_symmetry.space_group_name_H-M   'P 1'
#
loop_
_entity.id
_entity.type
_entity.pdbx_description
1 polymer ?
#
loop_
_entity_poly.entity_id
_entity_poly.type
_entity_poly.pdbx_seq_one_letter_code
_entity_poly.pdbx_strand_id
1 'polypeptide(L)'
;MTKESNVLVNLVRDEILTTNSSIEITTVANADADRVIRSIAVQGVDGKVSPTRRRGGFVWSAENGLPPGQHRLVIDPLVDAKSQKLSDPLEIPFTVVATNSKIAGNLQINSFVRIKFVEDGVERLPGDKISDVEYIEFFKATDRKSGRPLSFEFDHKGKRVDGEKVLEEHREKLNSKFGKIHPALFSIIYSEKPPANVLVDVWYEVEEPEALPSDRALNECDQDSANRRSEEMREKMVERLKEFAKSLRSNLKVVKVDELAPVVTVHVVTSGIKELAERKDVAGLLLHETEGIEDLDDSIAVAASDVVHSGGENGSGVKVAVWESGPTSNSDLVIAGKYKSNPSTSNHSQNVHAIIRNKESGTPNGHAPGVSLYSANDKDRDALTWAVKDKGCTVINQSFHRSSEPGSSALSSDDIYGDYLATRYPYPLIVHAAGNFWNGDPDNINPPSSEYVNHKGYNTISVGNHNDDASAMAASSTFRNPGTSHGDRELPEISANGVGVTADGITMTGTSQASPAVVGVSALLQGTDSTLKHWPEGCRAILLASATKNVAGNTWWQDVSGGVDAKDGAGAVNAKEGCNVAKNRRWGNAPATRRGWDVGLLSSSSFGSDKKSTFEYKVSVPNYIWGPRKVKVALAWTSKTKKTSFLFWSWYMSKLKVDLDLMIYDENGALVGYSGSWDNSYEIAEFTGQPGKTYTIKIRRWSGTESTWYGIAWTVTGGLTIALNPELLQLRRVLR
;
A
#
# COMPACT_ATOMS: atom_id res chain seq x y z
N MET A 1 -8.34 26.56 0.30
CA MET A 1 -9.27 27.38 -0.48
C MET A 1 -8.89 27.32 -1.95
N THR A 2 -9.74 26.76 -2.78
CA THR A 2 -9.53 26.72 -4.23
C THR A 2 -9.82 28.11 -4.80
N LYS A 3 -8.85 28.72 -5.45
CA LYS A 3 -8.98 30.01 -6.11
C LYS A 3 -9.03 29.77 -7.62
N GLU A 4 -10.22 29.62 -8.15
CA GLU A 4 -10.44 29.71 -9.59
C GLU A 4 -11.25 30.97 -9.88
N SER A 5 -10.70 31.82 -10.74
CA SER A 5 -11.37 33.00 -11.32
C SER A 5 -12.32 33.80 -10.40
N ASN A 6 -11.80 34.51 -9.42
CA ASN A 6 -12.53 35.45 -8.56
C ASN A 6 -13.55 34.86 -7.56
N VAL A 7 -13.54 33.54 -7.32
CA VAL A 7 -14.36 32.87 -6.31
C VAL A 7 -13.45 32.09 -5.37
N LEU A 8 -13.62 32.28 -4.06
CA LEU A 8 -12.97 31.48 -3.00
C LEU A 8 -14.04 30.56 -2.42
N VAL A 9 -13.75 29.26 -2.39
CA VAL A 9 -14.60 28.26 -1.76
C VAL A 9 -13.84 27.70 -0.57
N ASN A 10 -14.52 27.47 0.54
CA ASN A 10 -13.90 26.82 1.70
C ASN A 10 -13.70 25.31 1.50
N LEU A 11 -14.29 24.77 0.45
CA LEU A 11 -14.16 23.37 0.04
C LEU A 11 -12.93 23.19 -0.84
N VAL A 12 -12.12 22.18 -0.52
CA VAL A 12 -11.03 21.71 -1.36
C VAL A 12 -11.52 20.52 -2.17
N ARG A 13 -10.98 20.35 -3.38
CA ARG A 13 -11.28 19.18 -4.22
C ARG A 13 -10.98 17.89 -3.43
N ASP A 14 -11.91 16.94 -3.51
CA ASP A 14 -11.86 15.64 -2.82
C ASP A 14 -11.85 15.74 -1.28
N GLU A 15 -12.33 16.84 -0.71
CA GLU A 15 -12.46 17.03 0.74
C GLU A 15 -13.51 16.09 1.34
N ILE A 16 -13.27 15.68 2.59
CA ILE A 16 -14.25 14.93 3.38
C ILE A 16 -15.10 15.90 4.19
N LEU A 17 -16.41 15.79 4.07
CA LEU A 17 -17.38 16.51 4.87
C LEU A 17 -18.20 15.55 5.72
N THR A 18 -18.86 16.07 6.74
CA THR A 18 -19.86 15.33 7.52
C THR A 18 -21.27 15.72 7.07
N THR A 19 -22.28 14.95 7.43
CA THR A 19 -23.68 15.20 7.09
C THR A 19 -24.19 16.58 7.54
N ASN A 20 -23.56 17.16 8.55
CA ASN A 20 -23.91 18.49 9.11
C ASN A 20 -23.04 19.64 8.57
N SER A 21 -22.20 19.38 7.57
CA SER A 21 -21.31 20.39 7.00
C SER A 21 -22.07 21.40 6.13
N SER A 22 -21.55 22.63 6.10
CA SER A 22 -21.97 23.68 5.17
C SER A 22 -20.79 24.15 4.33
N ILE A 23 -21.07 24.63 3.11
CA ILE A 23 -20.04 25.07 2.18
C ILE A 23 -20.08 26.61 2.09
N GLU A 24 -18.96 27.24 2.45
CA GLU A 24 -18.81 28.70 2.37
C GLU A 24 -18.15 29.08 1.03
N ILE A 25 -18.75 30.05 0.34
CA ILE A 25 -18.29 30.57 -0.93
C ILE A 25 -18.13 32.08 -0.80
N THR A 26 -16.99 32.62 -1.21
CA THR A 26 -16.74 34.08 -1.17
C THR A 26 -16.25 34.54 -2.54
N THR A 27 -16.85 35.57 -3.10
CA THR A 27 -16.33 36.26 -4.29
C THR A 27 -15.18 37.16 -3.90
N VAL A 28 -14.13 37.23 -4.71
CA VAL A 28 -12.96 38.10 -4.44
C VAL A 28 -13.33 39.55 -4.72
N ALA A 29 -13.11 40.44 -3.75
CA ALA A 29 -13.58 41.83 -3.71
C ALA A 29 -13.09 42.77 -4.84
N ASN A 30 -12.18 42.35 -5.70
CA ASN A 30 -11.71 43.13 -6.85
C ASN A 30 -12.34 42.72 -8.19
N ALA A 31 -13.34 41.85 -8.17
CA ALA A 31 -14.13 41.61 -9.37
C ALA A 31 -15.04 42.81 -9.56
N ASP A 32 -15.07 43.33 -10.79
CA ASP A 32 -15.97 44.41 -11.18
C ASP A 32 -17.37 44.20 -10.60
N ALA A 33 -17.97 45.26 -10.08
CA ALA A 33 -19.27 45.22 -9.39
C ALA A 33 -20.42 44.60 -10.23
N ASP A 34 -20.15 44.33 -11.50
CA ASP A 34 -21.07 43.80 -12.49
C ASP A 34 -21.02 42.27 -12.67
N ARG A 35 -20.21 41.54 -11.88
CA ARG A 35 -20.07 40.07 -11.96
C ARG A 35 -20.93 39.38 -10.91
N VAL A 36 -21.85 38.55 -11.34
CA VAL A 36 -22.79 37.83 -10.45
C VAL A 36 -22.62 36.32 -10.64
N ILE A 37 -22.53 35.58 -9.53
CA ILE A 37 -22.66 34.11 -9.54
C ILE A 37 -24.12 33.80 -9.88
N ARG A 38 -24.34 33.01 -10.91
CA ARG A 38 -25.69 32.71 -11.41
C ARG A 38 -26.40 31.68 -10.52
N SER A 39 -25.69 30.60 -10.14
CA SER A 39 -26.20 29.61 -9.21
C SER A 39 -25.10 28.90 -8.47
N ILE A 40 -25.43 28.35 -7.31
CA ILE A 40 -24.58 27.47 -6.48
C ILE A 40 -25.44 26.28 -6.11
N ALA A 41 -25.00 25.07 -6.44
CA ALA A 41 -25.73 23.86 -6.14
C ALA A 41 -24.77 22.70 -5.83
N VAL A 42 -25.21 21.75 -5.03
CA VAL A 42 -24.58 20.41 -4.95
C VAL A 42 -25.44 19.50 -5.81
N GLN A 43 -24.82 18.80 -6.74
CA GLN A 43 -25.51 17.97 -7.72
C GLN A 43 -26.33 16.87 -7.03
N GLY A 44 -27.63 16.83 -7.26
CA GLY A 44 -28.55 15.83 -6.70
C GLY A 44 -28.92 16.04 -5.22
N VAL A 45 -28.61 17.20 -4.63
CA VAL A 45 -28.95 17.52 -3.24
C VAL A 45 -29.68 18.84 -3.14
N ASP A 46 -30.87 18.83 -2.53
CA ASP A 46 -31.63 20.05 -2.26
C ASP A 46 -30.96 20.89 -1.17
N GLY A 47 -30.73 22.17 -1.46
CA GLY A 47 -30.04 23.05 -0.54
C GLY A 47 -30.41 24.52 -0.74
N LYS A 48 -30.08 25.30 0.30
CA LYS A 48 -30.31 26.75 0.34
C LYS A 48 -28.99 27.50 0.30
N VAL A 49 -28.99 28.57 -0.51
CA VAL A 49 -27.90 29.55 -0.52
C VAL A 49 -28.33 30.74 0.32
N SER A 50 -27.55 31.06 1.34
CA SER A 50 -27.77 32.20 2.23
C SER A 50 -26.57 33.16 2.16
N PRO A 51 -26.81 34.50 2.10
CA PRO A 51 -25.71 35.46 2.14
C PRO A 51 -25.03 35.45 3.52
N THR A 52 -23.71 35.65 3.53
CA THR A 52 -22.96 35.84 4.78
C THR A 52 -22.88 37.32 5.15
N ARG A 53 -22.40 37.63 6.37
CA ARG A 53 -22.11 39.02 6.80
C ARG A 53 -20.97 39.66 5.99
N ARG A 54 -20.18 38.89 5.24
CA ARG A 54 -19.15 39.40 4.33
C ARG A 54 -19.79 39.76 2.97
N ARG A 55 -19.49 40.95 2.47
CA ARG A 55 -19.91 41.35 1.13
C ARG A 55 -19.42 40.34 0.09
N GLY A 56 -20.33 39.79 -0.71
CA GLY A 56 -20.05 38.78 -1.73
C GLY A 56 -19.80 37.37 -1.17
N GLY A 57 -20.14 37.11 0.10
CA GLY A 57 -20.07 35.79 0.71
C GLY A 57 -21.43 35.09 0.75
N PHE A 58 -21.41 33.78 0.50
CA PHE A 58 -22.57 32.89 0.52
C PHE A 58 -22.26 31.64 1.32
N VAL A 59 -23.26 31.05 1.95
CA VAL A 59 -23.22 29.72 2.52
C VAL A 59 -24.26 28.88 1.80
N TRP A 60 -23.80 27.75 1.25
CA TRP A 60 -24.69 26.70 0.81
C TRP A 60 -24.87 25.68 1.93
N SER A 61 -26.09 25.29 2.23
CA SER A 61 -26.40 24.24 3.20
C SER A 61 -27.53 23.35 2.67
N ALA A 62 -27.40 22.05 2.87
CA ALA A 62 -28.45 21.10 2.53
C ALA A 62 -29.65 21.30 3.47
N GLU A 63 -30.87 21.20 2.94
CA GLU A 63 -32.08 21.36 3.75
C GLU A 63 -32.25 20.27 4.80
N ASN A 64 -31.89 19.04 4.47
CA ASN A 64 -31.99 17.84 5.33
C ASN A 64 -30.64 17.25 5.70
N GLY A 65 -29.55 18.05 5.67
CA GLY A 65 -28.18 17.58 5.78
C GLY A 65 -27.65 16.99 4.47
N LEU A 66 -26.33 16.90 4.37
CA LEU A 66 -25.67 16.28 3.21
C LEU A 66 -25.81 14.76 3.31
N PRO A 67 -26.40 14.06 2.33
CA PRO A 67 -26.44 12.60 2.34
C PRO A 67 -25.00 12.03 2.20
N PRO A 68 -24.70 10.89 2.86
CA PRO A 68 -23.41 10.23 2.67
C PRO A 68 -23.18 9.80 1.23
N GLY A 69 -21.94 9.88 0.77
CA GLY A 69 -21.54 9.49 -0.58
C GLY A 69 -20.70 10.53 -1.30
N GLN A 70 -20.52 10.31 -2.59
CA GLN A 70 -19.78 11.20 -3.49
C GLN A 70 -20.68 12.33 -3.99
N HIS A 71 -20.20 13.55 -3.90
CA HIS A 71 -20.92 14.75 -4.32
C HIS A 71 -20.05 15.68 -5.15
N ARG A 72 -20.71 16.61 -5.82
CA ARG A 72 -20.06 17.65 -6.62
C ARG A 72 -20.74 18.99 -6.37
N LEU A 73 -19.97 19.95 -5.85
CA LEU A 73 -20.39 21.35 -5.82
C LEU A 73 -20.23 21.92 -7.23
N VAL A 74 -21.29 22.50 -7.75
CA VAL A 74 -21.30 23.20 -9.05
C VAL A 74 -21.62 24.68 -8.80
N ILE A 75 -20.72 25.54 -9.24
CA ILE A 75 -20.94 27.00 -9.23
C ILE A 75 -21.03 27.41 -10.68
N ASP A 76 -22.23 27.83 -11.09
CA ASP A 76 -22.47 28.32 -12.43
C ASP A 76 -21.63 29.57 -12.71
N PRO A 77 -21.20 29.73 -13.98
CA PRO A 77 -20.27 30.78 -14.34
C PRO A 77 -20.74 32.14 -13.95
N LEU A 78 -19.79 32.97 -13.56
CA LEU A 78 -20.02 34.42 -13.45
C LEU A 78 -20.52 34.95 -14.78
N VAL A 79 -21.54 35.78 -14.70
CA VAL A 79 -22.02 36.55 -15.82
C VAL A 79 -21.72 38.03 -15.60
N ASP A 80 -21.45 38.78 -16.68
CA ASP A 80 -21.35 40.23 -16.62
C ASP A 80 -22.75 40.89 -16.53
N ALA A 81 -22.79 42.21 -16.40
CA ALA A 81 -24.05 42.99 -16.34
C ALA A 81 -24.95 42.82 -17.58
N LYS A 82 -24.40 42.27 -18.68
CA LYS A 82 -25.14 41.98 -19.91
C LYS A 82 -25.55 40.51 -20.00
N SER A 83 -25.39 39.72 -18.92
CA SER A 83 -25.66 38.27 -18.84
C SER A 83 -24.82 37.42 -19.80
N GLN A 84 -23.65 37.91 -20.21
CA GLN A 84 -22.71 37.12 -21.01
C GLN A 84 -21.89 36.22 -20.11
N LYS A 85 -21.79 34.93 -20.46
CA LYS A 85 -20.99 33.91 -19.73
C LYS A 85 -19.52 34.26 -19.81
N LEU A 86 -18.86 34.39 -18.64
CA LEU A 86 -17.45 34.76 -18.53
C LEU A 86 -16.50 33.56 -18.32
N SER A 87 -17.02 32.43 -17.85
CA SER A 87 -16.22 31.21 -17.59
C SER A 87 -17.09 29.95 -17.70
N ASP A 88 -16.44 28.79 -17.68
CA ASP A 88 -17.13 27.53 -17.50
C ASP A 88 -17.51 27.31 -16.02
N PRO A 89 -18.50 26.42 -15.72
CA PRO A 89 -18.86 26.10 -14.35
C PRO A 89 -17.65 25.59 -13.56
N LEU A 90 -17.52 26.06 -12.31
CA LEU A 90 -16.54 25.51 -11.38
C LEU A 90 -17.15 24.28 -10.72
N GLU A 91 -16.51 23.13 -10.88
CA GLU A 91 -16.92 21.87 -10.28
C GLU A 91 -15.90 21.39 -9.26
N ILE A 92 -16.33 21.16 -8.01
CA ILE A 92 -15.49 20.70 -6.92
C ILE A 92 -16.08 19.39 -6.38
N PRO A 93 -15.48 18.23 -6.65
CA PRO A 93 -15.88 16.97 -6.04
C PRO A 93 -15.51 16.94 -4.55
N PHE A 94 -16.34 16.25 -3.75
CA PHE A 94 -16.09 16.00 -2.33
C PHE A 94 -16.85 14.78 -1.86
N THR A 95 -16.45 14.23 -0.70
CA THR A 95 -17.06 13.05 -0.08
C THR A 95 -17.77 13.45 1.21
N VAL A 96 -18.95 12.91 1.44
CA VAL A 96 -19.68 13.05 2.71
C VAL A 96 -19.69 11.72 3.44
N VAL A 97 -19.23 11.72 4.69
CA VAL A 97 -19.29 10.55 5.57
C VAL A 97 -20.40 10.69 6.60
N ALA A 98 -21.12 9.59 6.86
CA ALA A 98 -22.13 9.55 7.91
C ALA A 98 -21.47 9.57 9.30
N THR A 99 -21.77 10.60 10.08
CA THR A 99 -21.27 10.73 11.45
C THR A 99 -22.24 11.53 12.32
N ASN A 100 -22.23 11.26 13.62
CA ASN A 100 -22.93 12.06 14.63
C ASN A 100 -22.08 13.25 15.13
N SER A 101 -20.83 13.36 14.68
CA SER A 101 -19.87 14.36 15.16
C SER A 101 -20.17 15.73 14.58
N LYS A 102 -19.92 16.78 15.37
CA LYS A 102 -19.98 18.18 14.94
C LYS A 102 -18.56 18.72 14.81
N ILE A 103 -18.16 19.05 13.61
CA ILE A 103 -16.83 19.53 13.28
C ILE A 103 -16.90 21.01 12.91
N ALA A 104 -15.96 21.81 13.45
CA ALA A 104 -15.93 23.24 13.22
C ALA A 104 -15.61 23.57 11.75
N GLY A 105 -16.32 24.53 11.15
CA GLY A 105 -16.16 24.90 9.74
C GLY A 105 -14.83 25.55 9.34
N ASN A 106 -13.94 25.85 10.31
CA ASN A 106 -12.57 26.31 10.05
C ASN A 106 -11.56 25.17 9.88
N LEU A 107 -12.00 23.92 10.00
CA LEU A 107 -11.19 22.73 9.82
C LEU A 107 -11.44 22.09 8.47
N GLN A 108 -10.38 21.64 7.85
CA GLN A 108 -10.42 20.74 6.68
C GLN A 108 -10.21 19.33 7.18
N ILE A 109 -11.18 18.44 7.02
CA ILE A 109 -11.01 17.02 7.31
C ILE A 109 -10.18 16.42 6.17
N ASN A 110 -9.08 15.79 6.53
CA ASN A 110 -8.16 15.16 5.59
C ASN A 110 -8.35 13.65 5.52
N SER A 111 -8.68 13.02 6.65
CA SER A 111 -8.90 11.58 6.74
C SER A 111 -9.91 11.29 7.84
N PHE A 112 -10.66 10.21 7.67
CA PHE A 112 -11.69 9.76 8.59
C PHE A 112 -11.69 8.23 8.63
N VAL A 113 -11.76 7.67 9.83
CA VAL A 113 -12.01 6.25 10.04
C VAL A 113 -12.96 6.04 11.20
N ARG A 114 -13.82 5.01 11.09
CA ARG A 114 -14.72 4.56 12.15
C ARG A 114 -14.41 3.11 12.45
N ILE A 115 -14.20 2.79 13.73
CA ILE A 115 -13.86 1.45 14.17
C ILE A 115 -14.76 0.96 15.28
N LYS A 116 -15.02 -0.34 15.32
CA LYS A 116 -15.55 -1.06 16.48
C LYS A 116 -14.48 -2.00 17.04
N PHE A 117 -14.59 -2.31 18.33
CA PHE A 117 -13.72 -3.27 18.99
C PHE A 117 -14.26 -4.69 18.81
N VAL A 118 -13.38 -5.62 18.47
CA VAL A 118 -13.67 -7.06 18.32
C VAL A 118 -12.74 -7.86 19.24
N GLU A 119 -13.00 -9.16 19.33
CA GLU A 119 -12.32 -10.03 20.31
C GLU A 119 -10.79 -10.11 20.18
N ASP A 120 -10.26 -9.88 18.98
CA ASP A 120 -8.83 -10.01 18.63
C ASP A 120 -8.26 -8.75 17.98
N GLY A 121 -8.98 -7.63 17.99
CA GLY A 121 -8.50 -6.39 17.41
C GLY A 121 -9.55 -5.31 17.25
N VAL A 122 -9.54 -4.64 16.13
CA VAL A 122 -10.52 -3.64 15.71
C VAL A 122 -11.02 -3.96 14.30
N GLU A 123 -12.27 -3.60 14.02
CA GLU A 123 -12.85 -3.74 12.70
C GLU A 123 -13.33 -2.37 12.21
N ARG A 124 -12.93 -2.02 10.99
CA ARG A 124 -13.38 -0.81 10.33
C ARG A 124 -14.86 -0.88 9.98
N LEU A 125 -15.58 0.18 10.22
CA LEU A 125 -16.97 0.34 9.80
C LEU A 125 -17.06 1.28 8.60
N PRO A 126 -17.95 1.00 7.63
CA PRO A 126 -18.15 1.87 6.47
C PRO A 126 -18.44 3.32 6.87
N GLY A 127 -17.80 4.27 6.19
CA GLY A 127 -17.96 5.71 6.46
C GLY A 127 -19.29 6.27 5.95
N ASP A 128 -19.94 5.60 5.00
CA ASP A 128 -21.22 5.99 4.40
C ASP A 128 -22.47 5.62 5.25
N LYS A 129 -22.28 4.80 6.30
CA LYS A 129 -23.36 4.31 7.16
C LYS A 129 -23.08 4.55 8.63
N ILE A 130 -24.07 5.00 9.38
CA ILE A 130 -24.04 5.01 10.84
C ILE A 130 -24.44 3.62 11.33
N SER A 131 -23.57 3.02 12.16
CA SER A 131 -23.81 1.70 12.73
C SER A 131 -24.58 1.81 14.04
N ASP A 132 -25.41 0.79 14.34
CA ASP A 132 -26.10 0.64 15.63
C ASP A 132 -25.19 0.10 16.75
N VAL A 133 -23.94 -0.27 16.42
CA VAL A 133 -22.96 -0.75 17.39
C VAL A 133 -22.14 0.41 17.98
N GLU A 134 -21.53 0.19 19.14
CA GLU A 134 -20.57 1.14 19.71
C GLU A 134 -19.32 1.21 18.84
N TYR A 135 -18.91 2.43 18.48
CA TYR A 135 -17.76 2.70 17.67
C TYR A 135 -17.04 3.97 18.12
N ILE A 136 -15.82 4.16 17.62
CA ILE A 136 -15.05 5.41 17.71
C ILE A 136 -14.77 5.93 16.31
N GLU A 137 -14.91 7.24 16.16
CA GLU A 137 -14.55 7.96 14.94
C GLU A 137 -13.25 8.71 15.17
N PHE A 138 -12.30 8.53 14.26
CA PHE A 138 -11.02 9.23 14.24
C PHE A 138 -10.97 10.17 13.05
N PHE A 139 -10.53 11.40 13.28
CA PHE A 139 -10.38 12.41 12.24
C PHE A 139 -8.96 12.98 12.25
N LYS A 140 -8.32 13.00 11.09
CA LYS A 140 -7.19 13.89 10.80
C LYS A 140 -7.72 15.14 10.11
N ALA A 141 -7.34 16.31 10.60
CA ALA A 141 -7.76 17.56 10.02
C ALA A 141 -6.62 18.58 9.94
N THR A 142 -6.82 19.62 9.15
CA THR A 142 -5.92 20.76 9.06
C THR A 142 -6.70 22.05 9.40
N ASP A 143 -6.17 22.86 10.30
CA ASP A 143 -6.70 24.19 10.53
C ASP A 143 -6.47 25.07 9.29
N ARG A 144 -7.54 25.59 8.70
CA ARG A 144 -7.47 26.31 7.42
C ARG A 144 -6.68 27.61 7.48
N LYS A 145 -6.51 28.20 8.68
CA LYS A 145 -5.78 29.46 8.85
C LYS A 145 -4.30 29.24 9.09
N SER A 146 -3.96 28.33 10.00
CA SER A 146 -2.57 28.11 10.41
C SER A 146 -1.87 27.00 9.61
N GLY A 147 -2.60 26.15 8.91
CA GLY A 147 -2.08 24.96 8.24
C GLY A 147 -1.65 23.86 9.20
N ARG A 148 -1.93 23.99 10.52
CA ARG A 148 -1.50 23.01 11.53
C ARG A 148 -2.36 21.75 11.46
N PRO A 149 -1.73 20.57 11.56
CA PRO A 149 -2.46 19.31 11.68
C PRO A 149 -3.10 19.18 13.06
N LEU A 150 -4.30 18.62 13.09
CA LEU A 150 -5.10 18.36 14.27
C LEU A 150 -5.70 16.97 14.16
N SER A 151 -5.78 16.23 15.27
CA SER A 151 -6.61 15.03 15.39
C SER A 151 -7.68 15.24 16.45
N PHE A 152 -8.78 14.55 16.26
CA PHE A 152 -9.84 14.50 17.26
C PHE A 152 -10.70 13.28 17.04
N GLU A 153 -11.23 12.76 18.12
CA GLU A 153 -11.96 11.52 18.16
C GLU A 153 -13.30 11.70 18.86
N PHE A 154 -14.30 10.94 18.40
CA PHE A 154 -15.64 10.95 18.96
C PHE A 154 -16.14 9.52 19.19
N ASP A 155 -16.95 9.34 20.22
CA ASP A 155 -17.71 8.10 20.40
C ASP A 155 -18.94 8.06 19.48
N HIS A 156 -19.63 6.93 19.45
CA HIS A 156 -20.84 6.71 18.66
C HIS A 156 -22.00 7.67 19.01
N LYS A 157 -21.91 8.42 20.09
CA LYS A 157 -22.87 9.46 20.50
C LYS A 157 -22.43 10.86 20.05
N GLY A 158 -21.30 10.98 19.38
CA GLY A 158 -20.73 12.25 18.94
C GLY A 158 -20.06 13.06 20.06
N LYS A 159 -19.77 12.44 21.22
CA LYS A 159 -19.02 13.04 22.31
C LYS A 159 -17.53 12.90 22.06
N ARG A 160 -16.78 13.98 22.21
CA ARG A 160 -15.32 13.94 22.09
C ARG A 160 -14.70 13.06 23.16
N VAL A 161 -13.83 12.15 22.75
CA VAL A 161 -13.10 11.21 23.58
C VAL A 161 -11.60 11.29 23.28
N ASP A 162 -10.80 10.71 24.13
CA ASP A 162 -9.39 10.43 23.84
C ASP A 162 -9.34 9.01 23.21
N GLY A 163 -9.41 8.97 21.90
CA GLY A 163 -9.48 7.73 21.14
C GLY A 163 -8.22 6.88 21.30
N GLU A 164 -7.05 7.51 21.38
CA GLU A 164 -5.79 6.80 21.63
C GLU A 164 -5.78 6.11 22.99
N LYS A 165 -6.33 6.76 24.01
CA LYS A 165 -6.47 6.15 25.34
C LYS A 165 -7.43 4.96 25.30
N VAL A 166 -8.56 5.07 24.60
CA VAL A 166 -9.51 3.96 24.48
C VAL A 166 -8.90 2.80 23.69
N LEU A 167 -8.13 3.07 22.64
CA LEU A 167 -7.35 2.07 21.94
C LEU A 167 -6.33 1.40 22.85
N GLU A 168 -5.63 2.15 23.70
CA GLU A 168 -4.67 1.61 24.66
C GLU A 168 -5.36 0.69 25.68
N GLU A 169 -6.48 1.13 26.25
CA GLU A 169 -7.29 0.30 27.16
C GLU A 169 -7.78 -0.99 26.50
N HIS A 170 -8.13 -0.95 25.21
CA HIS A 170 -8.49 -2.15 24.47
C HIS A 170 -7.26 -3.04 24.24
N ARG A 171 -6.12 -2.48 23.85
CA ARG A 171 -4.85 -3.21 23.75
C ARG A 171 -4.47 -3.88 25.08
N GLU A 172 -4.62 -3.20 26.21
CA GLU A 172 -4.37 -3.78 27.52
C GLU A 172 -5.28 -5.01 27.79
N LYS A 173 -6.53 -4.99 27.36
CA LYS A 173 -7.44 -6.15 27.45
C LYS A 173 -6.95 -7.31 26.58
N LEU A 174 -6.61 -7.04 25.32
CA LEU A 174 -6.04 -8.05 24.43
C LEU A 174 -4.76 -8.65 25.01
N ASN A 175 -3.93 -7.81 25.62
CA ASN A 175 -2.73 -8.17 26.31
C ASN A 175 -2.93 -9.12 27.49
N SER A 176 -3.87 -8.78 28.31
CA SER A 176 -4.24 -9.64 29.43
C SER A 176 -4.78 -10.98 28.96
N LYS A 177 -5.37 -11.02 27.74
CA LYS A 177 -5.89 -12.25 27.12
C LYS A 177 -4.77 -13.10 26.50
N PHE A 178 -3.93 -12.49 25.68
CA PHE A 178 -2.98 -13.23 24.83
C PHE A 178 -1.53 -13.23 25.34
N GLY A 179 -1.11 -12.20 26.03
CA GLY A 179 0.30 -12.03 26.50
C GLY A 179 1.29 -12.01 25.33
N LYS A 180 2.29 -12.90 25.38
CA LYS A 180 3.28 -13.07 24.29
C LYS A 180 2.88 -14.17 23.29
N ILE A 181 1.67 -14.70 23.38
CA ILE A 181 1.18 -15.77 22.51
C ILE A 181 0.31 -15.16 21.42
N HIS A 182 0.69 -15.39 20.16
CA HIS A 182 -0.09 -14.90 19.01
C HIS A 182 -1.51 -15.46 19.01
N PRO A 183 -2.56 -14.70 18.63
CA PRO A 183 -3.95 -15.15 18.67
C PRO A 183 -4.20 -16.49 17.96
N ALA A 184 -3.59 -16.74 16.79
CA ALA A 184 -3.71 -18.00 16.07
C ALA A 184 -3.16 -19.20 16.89
N LEU A 185 -2.02 -19.04 17.55
CA LEU A 185 -1.48 -20.04 18.44
C LEU A 185 -2.32 -20.20 19.71
N PHE A 186 -2.81 -19.07 20.26
CA PHE A 186 -3.68 -19.05 21.43
C PHE A 186 -4.97 -19.85 21.20
N SER A 187 -5.63 -19.65 20.05
CA SER A 187 -6.88 -20.36 19.72
C SER A 187 -6.65 -21.88 19.62
N ILE A 188 -5.51 -22.33 19.15
CA ILE A 188 -5.16 -23.74 19.04
C ILE A 188 -4.92 -24.36 20.42
N ILE A 189 -4.13 -23.70 21.28
CA ILE A 189 -3.77 -24.26 22.59
C ILE A 189 -4.90 -24.23 23.61
N TYR A 190 -5.90 -23.36 23.42
CA TYR A 190 -7.09 -23.26 24.26
C TYR A 190 -8.36 -23.80 23.57
N SER A 191 -8.22 -24.52 22.46
CA SER A 191 -9.33 -25.20 21.81
C SER A 191 -9.88 -26.34 22.71
N GLU A 192 -11.06 -26.85 22.39
CA GLU A 192 -11.69 -27.98 23.13
C GLU A 192 -10.81 -29.25 23.10
N LYS A 193 -10.01 -29.44 22.07
CA LYS A 193 -9.10 -30.57 21.89
C LYS A 193 -7.73 -30.09 21.42
N PRO A 194 -6.94 -29.49 22.32
CA PRO A 194 -5.62 -28.99 21.93
C PRO A 194 -4.69 -30.15 21.55
N PRO A 195 -3.86 -29.97 20.53
CA PRO A 195 -2.85 -30.98 20.17
C PRO A 195 -1.85 -31.17 21.33
N ALA A 196 -1.30 -32.35 21.47
CA ALA A 196 -0.32 -32.63 22.53
C ALA A 196 0.96 -31.80 22.40
N ASN A 197 1.35 -31.53 21.17
CA ASN A 197 2.55 -30.74 20.82
C ASN A 197 2.20 -29.79 19.65
N VAL A 198 2.82 -28.64 19.66
CA VAL A 198 2.74 -27.64 18.55
C VAL A 198 4.14 -27.24 18.11
N LEU A 199 4.25 -26.90 16.84
CA LEU A 199 5.45 -26.29 16.29
C LEU A 199 5.32 -24.78 16.42
N VAL A 200 6.30 -24.13 17.05
CA VAL A 200 6.23 -22.72 17.45
C VAL A 200 7.49 -21.98 17.02
N ASP A 201 7.32 -20.84 16.42
CA ASP A 201 8.37 -19.85 16.22
C ASP A 201 8.54 -19.01 17.49
N VAL A 202 9.69 -19.15 18.12
CA VAL A 202 10.09 -18.38 19.29
C VAL A 202 10.95 -17.21 18.82
N TRP A 203 10.39 -16.02 18.88
CA TRP A 203 11.14 -14.80 18.59
C TRP A 203 11.97 -14.40 19.81
N TYR A 204 13.28 -14.26 19.58
CA TYR A 204 14.24 -13.88 20.60
C TYR A 204 14.26 -12.35 20.76
N GLU A 205 14.39 -11.90 22.01
CA GLU A 205 14.53 -10.49 22.34
C GLU A 205 15.89 -9.96 21.92
N VAL A 206 15.95 -9.19 20.84
CA VAL A 206 17.18 -8.53 20.35
C VAL A 206 17.13 -7.05 20.73
N GLU A 207 18.20 -6.58 21.38
CA GLU A 207 18.45 -5.14 21.46
C GLU A 207 18.93 -4.65 20.09
N GLU A 208 18.04 -4.05 19.33
CA GLU A 208 18.40 -3.39 18.09
C GLU A 208 18.94 -1.98 18.35
N PRO A 209 19.95 -1.51 17.59
CA PRO A 209 20.39 -0.13 17.68
C PRO A 209 19.24 0.81 17.34
N GLU A 210 19.12 1.92 18.07
CA GLU A 210 18.02 2.90 17.91
C GLU A 210 17.97 3.55 16.53
N ALA A 211 19.09 3.65 15.83
CA ALA A 211 19.18 4.18 14.48
C ALA A 211 18.99 3.09 13.44
N LEU A 212 18.29 3.38 12.34
CA LEU A 212 18.41 2.60 11.12
C LEU A 212 19.89 2.61 10.73
N PRO A 213 20.47 1.43 10.46
CA PRO A 213 21.89 1.36 10.14
C PRO A 213 22.20 2.26 8.94
N SER A 214 23.33 2.93 8.97
CA SER A 214 23.91 3.61 7.81
C SER A 214 24.46 2.62 6.77
N ASP A 215 23.93 1.42 6.75
CA ASP A 215 24.31 0.30 5.95
C ASP A 215 23.69 0.31 4.53
N ARG A 216 22.73 1.21 4.28
CA ARG A 216 22.24 1.49 2.93
C ARG A 216 23.02 2.65 2.32
N ALA A 217 23.75 2.37 1.26
CA ALA A 217 24.41 3.41 0.50
C ALA A 217 23.44 4.04 -0.50
N LEU A 218 23.48 5.37 -0.61
CA LEU A 218 22.76 6.12 -1.64
C LEU A 218 23.46 6.05 -3.01
N ASN A 219 24.71 5.56 -3.04
CA ASN A 219 25.54 5.43 -4.22
C ASN A 219 26.18 4.05 -4.27
N GLU A 220 26.39 3.49 -5.47
CA GLU A 220 27.00 2.16 -5.67
C GLU A 220 28.41 2.02 -5.05
N CYS A 221 29.20 3.12 -5.05
CA CYS A 221 30.57 3.09 -4.52
C CYS A 221 30.69 2.74 -3.03
N ASP A 222 29.64 2.99 -2.24
CA ASP A 222 29.65 2.73 -0.79
C ASP A 222 28.93 1.43 -0.42
N GLN A 223 28.31 0.75 -1.39
CA GLN A 223 27.44 -0.40 -1.17
C GLN A 223 28.17 -1.61 -0.59
N ASP A 224 29.40 -1.89 -1.06
CA ASP A 224 30.19 -3.02 -0.56
C ASP A 224 30.56 -2.88 0.93
N SER A 225 30.78 -1.65 1.39
CA SER A 225 31.08 -1.37 2.80
C SER A 225 29.81 -1.47 3.65
N ALA A 226 28.67 -1.04 3.12
CA ALA A 226 27.38 -1.16 3.75
C ALA A 226 26.97 -2.66 3.89
N ASN A 227 27.14 -3.42 2.82
CA ASN A 227 26.84 -4.84 2.78
C ASN A 227 27.65 -5.63 3.82
N ARG A 228 28.96 -5.36 3.93
CA ARG A 228 29.84 -6.01 4.94
C ARG A 228 29.36 -5.72 6.37
N ARG A 229 29.04 -4.47 6.70
CA ARG A 229 28.52 -4.11 8.03
C ARG A 229 27.22 -4.85 8.36
N SER A 230 26.32 -4.96 7.37
CA SER A 230 25.05 -5.66 7.54
C SER A 230 25.28 -7.18 7.78
N GLU A 231 26.22 -7.77 7.08
CA GLU A 231 26.61 -9.18 7.30
C GLU A 231 27.23 -9.43 8.68
N GLU A 232 28.13 -8.55 9.11
CA GLU A 232 28.70 -8.64 10.47
C GLU A 232 27.64 -8.53 11.57
N MET A 233 26.66 -7.66 11.39
CA MET A 233 25.53 -7.52 12.33
C MET A 233 24.67 -8.79 12.35
N ARG A 234 24.41 -9.38 11.19
CA ARG A 234 23.68 -10.65 11.07
C ARG A 234 24.42 -11.80 11.74
N GLU A 235 25.71 -11.94 11.51
CA GLU A 235 26.53 -12.99 12.15
C GLU A 235 26.48 -12.89 13.68
N LYS A 236 26.61 -11.68 14.24
CA LYS A 236 26.49 -11.46 15.70
C LYS A 236 25.10 -11.80 16.24
N MET A 237 24.05 -11.51 15.49
CA MET A 237 22.69 -11.90 15.83
C MET A 237 22.54 -13.42 15.87
N VAL A 238 23.03 -14.10 14.82
CA VAL A 238 22.96 -15.57 14.72
C VAL A 238 23.74 -16.25 15.85
N GLU A 239 24.91 -15.72 16.27
CA GLU A 239 25.65 -16.25 17.42
C GLU A 239 24.84 -16.15 18.72
N ARG A 240 24.25 -15.01 19.02
CA ARG A 240 23.37 -14.82 20.18
C ARG A 240 22.17 -15.75 20.14
N LEU A 241 21.58 -15.92 18.94
CA LEU A 241 20.44 -16.81 18.73
C LEU A 241 20.80 -18.28 18.96
N LYS A 242 21.99 -18.70 18.57
CA LYS A 242 22.51 -20.05 18.86
C LYS A 242 22.66 -20.29 20.35
N GLU A 243 23.14 -19.31 21.13
CA GLU A 243 23.22 -19.41 22.60
C GLU A 243 21.82 -19.45 23.23
N PHE A 244 20.89 -18.62 22.75
CA PHE A 244 19.49 -18.69 23.15
C PHE A 244 18.89 -20.07 22.87
N ALA A 245 19.07 -20.61 21.67
CA ALA A 245 18.62 -21.95 21.31
C ALA A 245 19.20 -23.05 22.21
N LYS A 246 20.46 -22.93 22.66
CA LYS A 246 21.03 -23.84 23.64
C LYS A 246 20.30 -23.78 24.98
N SER A 247 19.88 -22.57 25.41
CA SER A 247 19.09 -22.40 26.63
C SER A 247 17.70 -23.06 26.55
N LEU A 248 17.16 -23.18 25.36
CA LEU A 248 15.86 -23.85 25.12
C LEU A 248 15.99 -25.38 25.11
N ARG A 249 17.12 -25.92 24.61
CA ARG A 249 17.32 -27.37 24.41
C ARG A 249 17.23 -28.20 25.67
N SER A 250 17.38 -27.62 26.84
CA SER A 250 17.24 -28.36 28.11
C SER A 250 15.80 -28.89 28.31
N ASN A 251 14.79 -28.24 27.74
CA ASN A 251 13.39 -28.52 27.97
C ASN A 251 12.56 -28.67 26.68
N LEU A 252 13.11 -28.31 25.51
CA LEU A 252 12.39 -28.27 24.24
C LEU A 252 13.20 -28.91 23.11
N LYS A 253 12.48 -29.48 22.12
CA LYS A 253 13.11 -29.97 20.89
C LYS A 253 13.26 -28.80 19.92
N VAL A 254 14.47 -28.20 19.90
CA VAL A 254 14.78 -27.18 18.87
C VAL A 254 14.88 -27.86 17.51
N VAL A 255 14.06 -27.37 16.57
CA VAL A 255 14.01 -27.84 15.18
C VAL A 255 14.96 -27.03 14.32
N LYS A 256 14.93 -25.71 14.46
CA LYS A 256 15.69 -24.79 13.61
C LYS A 256 16.15 -23.56 14.40
N VAL A 257 17.31 -23.04 14.07
CA VAL A 257 17.81 -21.71 14.43
C VAL A 257 17.89 -20.93 13.13
N ASP A 258 17.15 -19.85 13.01
CA ASP A 258 17.12 -19.08 11.77
C ASP A 258 18.41 -18.28 11.54
N GLU A 259 18.79 -18.07 10.30
CA GLU A 259 20.03 -17.37 9.93
C GLU A 259 19.82 -15.93 9.45
N LEU A 260 18.57 -15.52 9.27
CA LEU A 260 18.22 -14.18 8.80
C LEU A 260 17.44 -13.37 9.83
N ALA A 261 16.62 -14.03 10.66
CA ALA A 261 15.79 -13.39 11.67
C ALA A 261 16.05 -13.96 13.07
N PRO A 262 15.77 -13.22 14.16
CA PRO A 262 15.98 -13.68 15.54
C PRO A 262 14.91 -14.69 15.98
N VAL A 263 14.81 -15.82 15.25
CA VAL A 263 13.77 -16.85 15.42
C VAL A 263 14.39 -18.21 15.68
N VAL A 264 13.84 -18.94 16.65
CA VAL A 264 14.12 -20.35 16.89
C VAL A 264 12.81 -21.13 16.78
N THR A 265 12.74 -22.08 15.85
CA THR A 265 11.57 -22.98 15.72
C THR A 265 11.73 -24.17 16.63
N VAL A 266 10.71 -24.44 17.45
CA VAL A 266 10.73 -25.52 18.46
C VAL A 266 9.45 -26.34 18.46
N HIS A 267 9.55 -27.63 18.77
CA HIS A 267 8.40 -28.40 19.22
C HIS A 267 8.19 -28.17 20.72
N VAL A 268 6.98 -27.74 21.06
CA VAL A 268 6.57 -27.46 22.45
C VAL A 268 5.38 -28.33 22.81
N VAL A 269 5.41 -28.98 23.99
CA VAL A 269 4.20 -29.56 24.59
C VAL A 269 3.24 -28.41 24.87
N THR A 270 1.99 -28.54 24.47
CA THR A 270 0.99 -27.44 24.53
C THR A 270 0.90 -26.81 25.93
N SER A 271 1.01 -27.61 26.99
CA SER A 271 1.02 -27.13 28.38
C SER A 271 2.27 -26.30 28.76
N GLY A 272 3.36 -26.40 28.02
CA GLY A 272 4.62 -25.67 28.27
C GLY A 272 4.69 -24.30 27.60
N ILE A 273 3.72 -23.98 26.74
CA ILE A 273 3.74 -22.70 25.97
C ILE A 273 3.66 -21.48 26.89
N LYS A 274 2.87 -21.56 27.95
CA LYS A 274 2.72 -20.45 28.90
C LYS A 274 4.03 -20.17 29.62
N GLU A 275 4.74 -21.18 30.09
CA GLU A 275 6.05 -21.04 30.73
C GLU A 275 7.08 -20.44 29.77
N LEU A 276 7.06 -20.87 28.50
CA LEU A 276 7.92 -20.31 27.46
C LEU A 276 7.61 -18.83 27.20
N ALA A 277 6.34 -18.43 27.23
CA ALA A 277 5.90 -17.05 27.07
C ALA A 277 6.34 -16.12 28.24
N GLU A 278 6.52 -16.68 29.44
CA GLU A 278 6.94 -15.92 30.63
C GLU A 278 8.44 -15.58 30.63
N ARG A 279 9.24 -16.19 29.77
CA ARG A 279 10.68 -15.91 29.67
C ARG A 279 10.92 -14.46 29.23
N LYS A 280 11.90 -13.81 29.85
CA LYS A 280 12.28 -12.42 29.54
C LYS A 280 12.95 -12.27 28.17
N ASP A 281 13.69 -13.29 27.75
CA ASP A 281 14.43 -13.35 26.51
C ASP A 281 13.57 -13.80 25.31
N VAL A 282 12.28 -14.05 25.52
CA VAL A 282 11.29 -14.33 24.47
C VAL A 282 10.53 -13.05 24.17
N ALA A 283 10.52 -12.65 22.92
CA ALA A 283 9.75 -11.50 22.42
C ALA A 283 8.32 -11.88 22.03
N GLY A 284 8.10 -13.06 21.44
CA GLY A 284 6.81 -13.57 21.04
C GLY A 284 6.83 -15.03 20.65
N LEU A 285 5.64 -15.65 20.69
CA LEU A 285 5.39 -17.02 20.29
C LEU A 285 4.34 -17.05 19.18
N LEU A 286 4.70 -17.52 18.00
CA LEU A 286 3.85 -17.60 16.85
C LEU A 286 3.71 -19.04 16.37
N LEU A 287 2.58 -19.38 15.76
CA LEU A 287 2.39 -20.69 15.13
C LEU A 287 3.36 -20.81 13.95
N HIS A 288 4.09 -21.92 13.86
CA HIS A 288 4.87 -22.26 12.69
C HIS A 288 4.11 -23.27 11.83
N GLU A 289 3.81 -22.88 10.59
CA GLU A 289 3.13 -23.72 9.60
C GLU A 289 4.07 -24.04 8.44
N THR A 290 4.10 -25.29 8.00
CA THR A 290 4.97 -25.78 6.92
C THR A 290 4.21 -26.02 5.61
N GLU A 291 2.89 -26.19 5.69
CA GLU A 291 2.03 -26.42 4.54
C GLU A 291 1.39 -25.12 4.03
N GLY A 292 1.06 -25.06 2.73
CA GLY A 292 0.40 -23.92 2.10
C GLY A 292 -0.55 -24.36 0.98
N ILE A 293 -1.53 -23.53 0.62
CA ILE A 293 -2.59 -23.77 -0.37
C ILE A 293 -2.39 -22.86 -1.59
N GLU A 294 -2.62 -23.37 -2.81
CA GLU A 294 -2.25 -22.76 -4.11
C GLU A 294 -3.48 -22.30 -4.94
N ASP A 295 -3.29 -21.26 -5.80
CA ASP A 295 -4.34 -20.58 -6.60
C ASP A 295 -3.84 -20.08 -7.99
N LEU A 296 -4.69 -19.66 -8.98
CA LEU A 296 -4.45 -19.80 -10.44
C LEU A 296 -4.75 -18.61 -11.40
N ASP A 297 -4.00 -18.22 -12.48
CA ASP A 297 -4.05 -17.73 -13.90
C ASP A 297 -3.50 -16.36 -14.49
N ASP A 298 -3.36 -15.95 -15.78
CA ASP A 298 -2.75 -15.27 -16.98
C ASP A 298 -2.45 -13.72 -17.10
N SER A 299 -1.28 -13.10 -17.73
CA SER A 299 -1.13 -11.65 -17.70
C SER A 299 -0.01 -10.78 -18.34
N ILE A 300 0.64 -11.08 -19.42
CA ILE A 300 1.79 -10.26 -19.90
C ILE A 300 1.39 -8.98 -20.66
N ALA A 301 0.40 -9.06 -21.53
CA ALA A 301 0.03 -7.94 -22.40
C ALA A 301 -0.68 -6.80 -21.66
N VAL A 302 -1.55 -7.10 -20.69
CA VAL A 302 -2.28 -6.09 -19.92
C VAL A 302 -1.36 -5.26 -19.04
N ALA A 303 -0.28 -5.85 -18.52
CA ALA A 303 0.77 -5.15 -17.78
C ALA A 303 1.73 -4.35 -18.69
N ALA A 304 1.61 -4.45 -20.01
CA ALA A 304 2.49 -3.83 -21.01
C ALA A 304 3.98 -4.14 -20.81
N SER A 305 4.30 -5.37 -20.37
CA SER A 305 5.69 -5.85 -20.23
C SER A 305 6.33 -6.09 -21.61
N ASP A 306 5.57 -6.55 -22.60
CA ASP A 306 5.95 -6.71 -23.99
C ASP A 306 6.46 -5.41 -24.62
N VAL A 307 5.85 -4.28 -24.26
CA VAL A 307 6.27 -2.93 -24.70
C VAL A 307 7.63 -2.57 -24.12
N VAL A 308 7.90 -2.98 -22.88
CA VAL A 308 9.19 -2.77 -22.21
C VAL A 308 10.28 -3.63 -22.84
N HIS A 309 9.97 -4.89 -23.16
CA HIS A 309 10.89 -5.79 -23.87
C HIS A 309 11.28 -5.24 -25.25
N SER A 310 10.30 -4.71 -25.99
CA SER A 310 10.54 -4.05 -27.28
C SER A 310 11.46 -2.84 -27.18
N GLY A 311 11.53 -2.21 -26.00
CA GLY A 311 12.46 -1.12 -25.65
C GLY A 311 13.85 -1.58 -25.22
N GLY A 312 14.10 -2.90 -25.16
CA GLY A 312 15.39 -3.51 -24.84
C GLY A 312 15.59 -3.85 -23.37
N GLU A 313 14.66 -3.50 -22.46
CA GLU A 313 14.71 -3.88 -21.05
C GLU A 313 13.96 -5.19 -20.82
N ASN A 314 14.60 -6.15 -20.14
CA ASN A 314 14.06 -7.49 -19.93
C ASN A 314 14.33 -8.07 -18.53
N GLY A 315 14.82 -7.26 -17.58
CA GLY A 315 15.19 -7.68 -16.23
C GLY A 315 16.61 -8.29 -16.13
N SER A 316 17.46 -8.08 -17.13
CA SER A 316 18.84 -8.59 -17.13
C SER A 316 19.63 -8.12 -15.91
N GLY A 317 20.40 -9.04 -15.28
CA GLY A 317 21.18 -8.73 -14.09
C GLY A 317 20.38 -8.66 -12.78
N VAL A 318 19.08 -8.96 -12.80
CA VAL A 318 18.23 -9.09 -11.59
C VAL A 318 18.08 -10.56 -11.22
N LYS A 319 18.13 -10.87 -9.92
CA LYS A 319 17.92 -12.19 -9.37
C LYS A 319 16.55 -12.26 -8.70
N VAL A 320 15.72 -13.16 -9.18
CA VAL A 320 14.34 -13.38 -8.73
C VAL A 320 14.19 -14.77 -8.16
N ALA A 321 13.43 -14.95 -7.10
CA ALA A 321 13.07 -16.28 -6.62
C ALA A 321 11.56 -16.47 -6.54
N VAL A 322 11.11 -17.68 -6.86
CA VAL A 322 9.78 -18.18 -6.54
C VAL A 322 9.89 -19.05 -5.31
N TRP A 323 9.25 -18.62 -4.23
CA TRP A 323 9.19 -19.34 -2.96
C TRP A 323 7.85 -20.04 -2.83
N GLU A 324 7.83 -21.35 -3.16
CA GLU A 324 6.69 -22.25 -3.06
C GLU A 324 7.10 -23.70 -3.36
N SER A 325 6.21 -24.59 -3.80
CA SER A 325 6.55 -25.93 -4.31
C SER A 325 7.46 -25.85 -5.56
N GLY A 326 8.04 -26.97 -5.97
CA GLY A 326 8.76 -27.05 -7.24
C GLY A 326 7.84 -27.14 -8.46
N PRO A 327 8.28 -26.72 -9.65
CA PRO A 327 7.54 -26.92 -10.90
C PRO A 327 7.48 -28.39 -11.29
N THR A 328 6.37 -28.86 -11.86
CA THR A 328 6.15 -30.25 -12.31
C THR A 328 7.08 -30.60 -13.47
N SER A 329 7.28 -29.67 -14.40
CA SER A 329 8.20 -29.79 -15.52
C SER A 329 9.15 -28.58 -15.56
N ASN A 330 10.27 -28.74 -16.24
CA ASN A 330 11.23 -27.64 -16.48
C ASN A 330 11.60 -27.55 -17.95
N SER A 331 10.85 -28.20 -18.85
CA SER A 331 11.16 -28.25 -20.29
C SER A 331 11.22 -26.85 -20.87
N ASP A 332 10.27 -26.00 -20.50
CA ASP A 332 10.16 -24.63 -21.01
C ASP A 332 10.46 -23.53 -19.99
N LEU A 333 10.93 -23.93 -18.80
CA LEU A 333 11.42 -23.01 -17.79
C LEU A 333 12.93 -22.74 -17.93
N VAL A 334 13.35 -21.53 -17.52
CA VAL A 334 14.78 -21.14 -17.45
C VAL A 334 15.14 -20.85 -16.01
N ILE A 335 15.44 -21.91 -15.25
CA ILE A 335 15.76 -21.85 -13.82
C ILE A 335 17.28 -21.86 -13.63
N ALA A 336 17.81 -20.81 -13.00
CA ALA A 336 19.23 -20.63 -12.72
C ALA A 336 19.73 -21.50 -11.55
N GLY A 337 18.83 -21.90 -10.64
CA GLY A 337 19.15 -22.80 -9.51
C GLY A 337 17.89 -23.19 -8.75
N LYS A 338 17.98 -24.31 -8.02
CA LYS A 338 16.91 -24.89 -7.22
C LYS A 338 17.39 -25.15 -5.80
N TYR A 339 16.52 -24.96 -4.80
CA TYR A 339 16.86 -25.24 -3.40
C TYR A 339 16.95 -26.75 -3.14
N LYS A 340 15.90 -27.51 -3.46
CA LYS A 340 15.89 -28.97 -3.34
C LYS A 340 16.05 -29.63 -4.73
N SER A 341 16.75 -30.75 -4.78
CA SER A 341 16.85 -31.59 -5.99
C SER A 341 15.56 -32.36 -6.27
N ASN A 342 14.87 -32.80 -5.21
CA ASN A 342 13.61 -33.57 -5.28
C ASN A 342 12.55 -32.89 -4.39
N PRO A 343 11.95 -31.78 -4.85
CA PRO A 343 10.89 -31.10 -4.12
C PRO A 343 9.53 -31.78 -4.31
N SER A 344 8.54 -31.42 -3.49
CA SER A 344 7.14 -31.52 -3.90
C SER A 344 6.92 -30.63 -5.11
N THR A 345 6.17 -31.10 -6.11
CA THR A 345 5.96 -30.38 -7.36
C THR A 345 4.47 -30.11 -7.60
N SER A 346 4.16 -29.00 -8.28
CA SER A 346 2.82 -28.68 -8.71
C SER A 346 2.80 -27.97 -10.07
N ASN A 347 1.69 -28.12 -10.78
CA ASN A 347 1.41 -27.38 -12.01
C ASN A 347 1.31 -25.88 -11.75
N HIS A 348 0.78 -25.52 -10.57
CA HIS A 348 0.72 -24.15 -10.10
C HIS A 348 2.11 -23.50 -10.07
N SER A 349 3.06 -24.14 -9.40
CA SER A 349 4.43 -23.64 -9.35
C SER A 349 5.07 -23.53 -10.74
N GLN A 350 4.78 -24.47 -11.63
CA GLN A 350 5.26 -24.41 -13.01
C GLN A 350 4.75 -23.17 -13.74
N ASN A 351 3.44 -22.91 -13.65
CA ASN A 351 2.79 -21.74 -14.23
C ASN A 351 3.36 -20.43 -13.62
N VAL A 352 3.46 -20.32 -12.28
CA VAL A 352 4.02 -19.15 -11.58
C VAL A 352 5.46 -18.84 -12.01
N HIS A 353 6.32 -19.84 -12.15
CA HIS A 353 7.68 -19.64 -12.67
C HIS A 353 7.65 -19.13 -14.11
N ALA A 354 6.78 -19.72 -14.94
CA ALA A 354 6.66 -19.39 -16.36
C ALA A 354 6.15 -17.97 -16.60
N ILE A 355 5.24 -17.47 -15.78
CA ILE A 355 4.76 -16.07 -15.81
C ILE A 355 5.93 -15.09 -15.64
N ILE A 356 6.90 -15.40 -14.80
CA ILE A 356 8.09 -14.54 -14.62
C ILE A 356 9.05 -14.72 -15.80
N ARG A 357 9.43 -16.00 -16.10
CA ARG A 357 10.37 -16.33 -17.17
C ARG A 357 10.14 -17.74 -17.72
N ASN A 358 9.92 -17.84 -19.02
CA ASN A 358 9.87 -19.09 -19.76
C ASN A 358 10.68 -18.99 -21.07
N LYS A 359 10.67 -20.04 -21.88
CA LYS A 359 11.27 -20.11 -23.22
C LYS A 359 10.36 -20.78 -24.25
N GLU A 360 9.05 -20.71 -24.03
CA GLU A 360 8.07 -21.23 -24.99
C GLU A 360 8.23 -20.55 -26.34
N SER A 361 8.09 -21.35 -27.40
CA SER A 361 8.21 -20.86 -28.77
C SER A 361 6.96 -20.06 -29.16
N GLY A 362 7.16 -18.89 -29.73
CA GLY A 362 6.09 -18.05 -30.28
C GLY A 362 5.28 -17.24 -29.24
N THR A 363 5.63 -17.29 -27.97
CA THR A 363 4.99 -16.54 -26.89
C THR A 363 5.94 -15.53 -26.25
N PRO A 364 5.44 -14.50 -25.56
CA PRO A 364 6.29 -13.70 -24.68
C PRO A 364 6.92 -14.61 -23.62
N ASN A 365 8.22 -14.47 -23.39
CA ASN A 365 9.00 -15.35 -22.51
C ASN A 365 8.86 -14.96 -21.02
N GLY A 366 7.66 -14.59 -20.55
CA GLY A 366 7.35 -14.10 -19.23
C GLY A 366 7.48 -12.58 -19.11
N HIS A 367 7.15 -12.04 -17.92
CA HIS A 367 7.22 -10.60 -17.67
C HIS A 367 8.66 -10.07 -17.62
N ALA A 368 9.63 -10.91 -17.23
CA ALA A 368 11.03 -10.52 -17.11
C ALA A 368 11.96 -11.61 -17.68
N PRO A 369 12.01 -11.79 -19.00
CA PRO A 369 12.72 -12.92 -19.64
C PRO A 369 14.24 -12.90 -19.44
N GLY A 370 14.84 -11.80 -19.01
CA GLY A 370 16.27 -11.67 -18.78
C GLY A 370 16.75 -11.97 -17.36
N VAL A 371 15.83 -12.17 -16.38
CA VAL A 371 16.22 -12.38 -14.99
C VAL A 371 16.96 -13.70 -14.75
N SER A 372 17.76 -13.78 -13.69
CA SER A 372 18.20 -15.06 -13.16
C SER A 372 17.12 -15.59 -12.21
N LEU A 373 16.28 -16.51 -12.71
CA LEU A 373 15.16 -17.08 -11.95
C LEU A 373 15.63 -18.27 -11.11
N TYR A 374 15.36 -18.22 -9.81
CA TYR A 374 15.66 -19.26 -8.83
C TYR A 374 14.37 -19.89 -8.31
N SER A 375 14.38 -21.22 -8.16
CA SER A 375 13.27 -21.96 -7.57
C SER A 375 13.60 -22.27 -6.09
N ALA A 376 13.06 -21.50 -5.18
CA ALA A 376 13.08 -21.77 -3.75
C ALA A 376 11.98 -22.78 -3.43
N ASN A 377 12.12 -23.98 -3.98
CA ASN A 377 11.13 -25.02 -4.19
C ASN A 377 10.77 -25.81 -2.92
N ASP A 378 10.50 -25.09 -1.86
CA ASP A 378 9.91 -25.58 -0.61
C ASP A 378 9.17 -24.42 0.06
N LYS A 379 8.07 -24.69 0.75
CA LYS A 379 7.30 -23.68 1.47
C LYS A 379 7.91 -23.36 2.86
N ASP A 380 8.96 -24.06 3.27
CA ASP A 380 9.74 -23.73 4.46
C ASP A 380 10.62 -22.50 4.26
N ARG A 381 10.86 -21.75 5.33
CA ARG A 381 11.72 -20.55 5.33
C ARG A 381 13.17 -20.82 4.97
N ASP A 382 13.65 -22.08 5.07
CA ASP A 382 15.00 -22.43 4.62
C ASP A 382 15.19 -22.20 3.12
N ALA A 383 14.15 -22.44 2.32
CA ALA A 383 14.16 -22.15 0.91
C ALA A 383 14.23 -20.63 0.64
N LEU A 384 13.48 -19.83 1.41
CA LEU A 384 13.54 -18.36 1.34
C LEU A 384 14.93 -17.85 1.81
N THR A 385 15.47 -18.41 2.89
CA THR A 385 16.82 -18.09 3.37
C THR A 385 17.87 -18.34 2.30
N TRP A 386 17.82 -19.51 1.65
CA TRP A 386 18.70 -19.84 0.54
C TRP A 386 18.58 -18.84 -0.62
N ALA A 387 17.36 -18.47 -0.99
CA ALA A 387 17.14 -17.52 -2.10
C ALA A 387 17.73 -16.12 -1.77
N VAL A 388 17.49 -15.63 -0.55
CA VAL A 388 17.89 -14.28 -0.14
C VAL A 388 19.40 -14.27 0.20
N LYS A 389 19.87 -15.16 1.07
CA LYS A 389 21.24 -15.17 1.59
C LYS A 389 22.25 -15.74 0.59
N ASP A 390 21.98 -16.95 0.04
CA ASP A 390 22.98 -17.67 -0.76
C ASP A 390 22.94 -17.27 -2.22
N LYS A 391 21.78 -16.88 -2.74
CA LYS A 391 21.60 -16.48 -4.14
C LYS A 391 21.54 -14.97 -4.32
N GLY A 392 21.25 -14.22 -3.27
CA GLY A 392 21.16 -12.75 -3.32
C GLY A 392 19.99 -12.30 -4.18
N CYS A 393 18.83 -12.98 -4.09
CA CYS A 393 17.63 -12.59 -4.79
C CYS A 393 17.06 -11.31 -4.19
N THR A 394 16.78 -10.32 -5.03
CA THR A 394 16.26 -9.01 -4.62
C THR A 394 14.78 -8.84 -4.88
N VAL A 395 14.15 -9.79 -5.57
CA VAL A 395 12.69 -9.87 -5.73
C VAL A 395 12.26 -11.31 -5.46
N ILE A 396 11.24 -11.46 -4.63
CA ILE A 396 10.71 -12.77 -4.20
C ILE A 396 9.22 -12.82 -4.51
N ASN A 397 8.79 -13.91 -5.14
CA ASN A 397 7.37 -14.24 -5.27
C ASN A 397 6.96 -15.22 -4.19
N GLN A 398 5.82 -14.97 -3.53
CA GLN A 398 5.13 -15.92 -2.67
C GLN A 398 3.66 -16.02 -3.10
N SER A 399 3.32 -17.13 -3.76
CA SER A 399 1.96 -17.40 -4.25
C SER A 399 1.28 -18.53 -3.48
N PHE A 400 1.49 -18.59 -2.18
CA PHE A 400 0.82 -19.49 -1.26
C PHE A 400 0.55 -18.79 0.06
N HIS A 401 -0.39 -19.29 0.85
CA HIS A 401 -0.68 -18.80 2.20
C HIS A 401 -0.66 -19.93 3.22
N ARG A 402 -0.57 -19.56 4.51
CA ARG A 402 -0.73 -20.50 5.62
C ARG A 402 -2.21 -20.65 5.94
N SER A 403 -2.62 -21.81 6.45
CA SER A 403 -4.03 -22.11 6.70
C SER A 403 -4.70 -21.16 7.71
N SER A 404 -3.94 -20.56 8.63
CA SER A 404 -4.46 -19.61 9.61
C SER A 404 -4.65 -18.17 9.08
N GLU A 405 -4.01 -17.80 7.96
CA GLU A 405 -3.95 -16.40 7.50
C GLU A 405 -5.29 -15.83 7.03
N PRO A 406 -6.15 -16.57 6.28
CA PRO A 406 -7.44 -16.03 5.84
C PRO A 406 -8.39 -15.75 7.00
N GLY A 407 -8.35 -16.54 8.06
CA GLY A 407 -9.22 -16.42 9.24
C GLY A 407 -8.72 -15.43 10.29
N SER A 408 -7.54 -14.82 10.10
CA SER A 408 -6.91 -13.95 11.10
C SER A 408 -6.78 -12.51 10.61
N SER A 409 -7.22 -11.55 11.43
CA SER A 409 -6.98 -10.11 11.19
C SER A 409 -5.53 -9.69 11.48
N ALA A 410 -4.79 -10.48 12.27
CA ALA A 410 -3.43 -10.18 12.71
C ALA A 410 -2.37 -10.58 11.67
N LEU A 411 -1.17 -9.97 11.78
CA LEU A 411 -0.01 -10.37 10.98
C LEU A 411 0.41 -11.80 11.33
N SER A 412 0.71 -12.60 10.32
CA SER A 412 1.27 -13.93 10.50
C SER A 412 2.76 -13.88 10.87
N SER A 413 3.33 -15.02 11.23
CA SER A 413 4.77 -15.15 11.42
C SER A 413 5.55 -14.87 10.12
N ASP A 414 5.00 -15.23 8.96
CA ASP A 414 5.62 -14.96 7.67
C ASP A 414 5.53 -13.47 7.29
N ASP A 415 4.45 -12.78 7.65
CA ASP A 415 4.34 -11.32 7.47
C ASP A 415 5.43 -10.57 8.25
N ILE A 416 5.58 -10.90 9.54
CA ILE A 416 6.59 -10.29 10.41
C ILE A 416 8.00 -10.59 9.90
N TYR A 417 8.23 -11.83 9.45
CA TYR A 417 9.49 -12.27 8.88
C TYR A 417 9.82 -11.51 7.58
N GLY A 418 8.85 -11.39 6.67
CA GLY A 418 8.99 -10.61 5.43
C GLY A 418 9.29 -9.14 5.70
N ASP A 419 8.58 -8.53 6.65
CA ASP A 419 8.81 -7.14 7.07
C ASP A 419 10.24 -6.95 7.63
N TYR A 420 10.74 -7.93 8.38
CA TYR A 420 12.10 -7.90 8.90
C TYR A 420 13.13 -8.00 7.77
N LEU A 421 12.96 -8.94 6.83
CA LEU A 421 13.87 -9.13 5.70
C LEU A 421 13.95 -7.90 4.80
N ALA A 422 12.83 -7.26 4.50
CA ALA A 422 12.79 -6.07 3.65
C ALA A 422 13.63 -4.91 4.19
N THR A 423 13.92 -4.89 5.49
CA THR A 423 14.77 -3.88 6.14
C THR A 423 16.22 -4.32 6.34
N ARG A 424 16.63 -5.46 5.80
CA ARG A 424 17.98 -6.05 5.96
C ARG A 424 18.57 -6.42 4.60
N TYR A 425 19.91 -6.30 4.49
CA TYR A 425 20.61 -6.68 3.27
C TYR A 425 20.29 -8.15 2.89
N PRO A 426 19.99 -8.45 1.62
CA PRO A 426 20.03 -7.61 0.41
C PRO A 426 18.80 -6.74 0.18
N TYR A 427 17.90 -6.55 1.15
CA TYR A 427 16.66 -5.76 1.10
C TYR A 427 15.68 -6.28 0.05
N PRO A 428 15.25 -7.54 0.14
CA PRO A 428 14.40 -8.13 -0.87
C PRO A 428 13.02 -7.43 -0.91
N LEU A 429 12.53 -7.14 -2.10
CA LEU A 429 11.14 -6.86 -2.33
C LEU A 429 10.37 -8.19 -2.36
N ILE A 430 9.49 -8.41 -1.40
CA ILE A 430 8.66 -9.61 -1.33
C ILE A 430 7.25 -9.27 -1.80
N VAL A 431 6.77 -10.00 -2.77
CA VAL A 431 5.47 -9.82 -3.40
C VAL A 431 4.62 -11.05 -3.14
N HIS A 432 3.41 -10.84 -2.65
CA HIS A 432 2.50 -11.88 -2.21
C HIS A 432 1.19 -11.86 -2.99
N ALA A 433 0.60 -13.02 -3.19
CA ALA A 433 -0.80 -13.14 -3.57
C ALA A 433 -1.71 -12.66 -2.43
N ALA A 434 -2.71 -11.83 -2.72
CA ALA A 434 -3.64 -11.31 -1.71
C ALA A 434 -4.51 -12.42 -1.10
N GLY A 435 -4.74 -13.49 -1.84
CA GLY A 435 -5.59 -14.60 -1.48
C GLY A 435 -6.86 -14.67 -2.32
N ASN A 436 -7.41 -15.88 -2.41
CA ASN A 436 -8.63 -16.12 -3.16
C ASN A 436 -9.66 -16.72 -2.22
N PHE A 437 -10.87 -16.20 -2.29
CA PHE A 437 -11.96 -16.73 -1.55
C PHE A 437 -12.53 -17.97 -2.22
N TRP A 438 -12.72 -19.02 -1.45
CA TRP A 438 -13.22 -20.29 -1.92
C TRP A 438 -14.21 -20.90 -0.91
N ASN A 439 -15.49 -20.82 -1.18
CA ASN A 439 -16.51 -21.38 -0.27
C ASN A 439 -16.87 -22.87 -0.55
N GLY A 440 -15.99 -23.59 -1.24
CA GLY A 440 -16.23 -24.97 -1.65
C GLY A 440 -16.90 -25.10 -3.02
N ASP A 441 -17.25 -23.99 -3.65
CA ASP A 441 -17.78 -23.94 -5.02
C ASP A 441 -16.75 -23.24 -5.91
N PRO A 442 -16.11 -23.94 -6.86
CA PRO A 442 -15.09 -23.39 -7.73
C PRO A 442 -15.55 -22.18 -8.57
N ASP A 443 -16.85 -22.04 -8.76
CA ASP A 443 -17.44 -20.97 -9.58
C ASP A 443 -18.09 -19.86 -8.73
N ASN A 444 -18.10 -19.99 -7.42
CA ASN A 444 -18.77 -19.03 -6.54
C ASN A 444 -17.79 -18.10 -5.83
N ILE A 445 -17.74 -16.93 -6.31
CA ILE A 445 -16.67 -16.00 -6.17
C ILE A 445 -17.14 -14.69 -5.52
N ASN A 446 -17.75 -14.73 -4.37
CA ASN A 446 -17.97 -13.57 -3.52
C ASN A 446 -17.15 -13.75 -2.24
N PRO A 447 -16.06 -12.98 -2.05
CA PRO A 447 -15.31 -13.05 -0.81
C PRO A 447 -16.25 -12.74 0.36
N PRO A 448 -16.39 -13.63 1.35
CA PRO A 448 -17.19 -13.35 2.51
C PRO A 448 -16.54 -12.24 3.31
N SER A 449 -17.34 -11.55 4.09
CA SER A 449 -16.88 -10.57 5.06
C SER A 449 -15.95 -11.16 6.15
N SER A 450 -15.75 -12.48 6.17
CA SER A 450 -14.97 -13.22 7.17
C SER A 450 -13.53 -13.52 6.76
N GLU A 451 -13.17 -13.41 5.49
CA GLU A 451 -11.82 -13.72 5.04
C GLU A 451 -10.99 -12.47 4.78
N TYR A 452 -9.85 -12.39 5.46
CA TYR A 452 -8.88 -11.31 5.32
C TYR A 452 -7.91 -11.58 4.16
N VAL A 453 -7.28 -10.54 3.65
CA VAL A 453 -6.11 -10.68 2.79
C VAL A 453 -5.09 -11.57 3.51
N ASN A 454 -4.49 -12.52 2.80
CA ASN A 454 -3.61 -13.53 3.40
C ASN A 454 -2.36 -12.90 4.00
N HIS A 455 -1.66 -12.08 3.22
CA HIS A 455 -0.39 -11.47 3.62
C HIS A 455 -0.58 -9.99 3.94
N LYS A 456 -0.18 -9.61 5.15
CA LYS A 456 -0.50 -8.34 5.80
C LYS A 456 0.72 -7.50 6.17
N GLY A 457 1.92 -7.93 5.75
CA GLY A 457 3.19 -7.25 6.04
C GLY A 457 3.21 -5.78 5.60
N TYR A 458 3.86 -4.91 6.35
CA TYR A 458 3.96 -3.47 6.05
C TYR A 458 4.99 -3.14 4.97
N ASN A 459 6.04 -3.97 4.86
CA ASN A 459 7.20 -3.73 3.98
C ASN A 459 7.18 -4.60 2.73
N THR A 460 6.15 -5.41 2.56
CA THR A 460 5.91 -6.32 1.43
C THR A 460 4.80 -5.77 0.55
N ILE A 461 4.49 -6.41 -0.57
CA ILE A 461 3.40 -6.03 -1.47
C ILE A 461 2.39 -7.17 -1.56
N SER A 462 1.12 -6.86 -1.31
CA SER A 462 -0.01 -7.76 -1.54
C SER A 462 -0.68 -7.43 -2.87
N VAL A 463 -0.93 -8.44 -3.71
CA VAL A 463 -1.41 -8.28 -5.09
C VAL A 463 -2.79 -8.87 -5.26
N GLY A 464 -3.76 -8.04 -5.68
CA GLY A 464 -5.11 -8.44 -6.09
C GLY A 464 -5.15 -8.94 -7.53
N ASN A 465 -6.22 -9.64 -7.88
CA ASN A 465 -6.41 -10.23 -9.20
C ASN A 465 -7.51 -9.50 -9.98
N HIS A 466 -7.22 -9.14 -11.24
CA HIS A 466 -8.19 -8.60 -12.20
C HIS A 466 -8.21 -9.42 -13.49
N ASN A 467 -9.25 -9.23 -14.31
CA ASN A 467 -9.38 -9.88 -15.61
C ASN A 467 -8.34 -9.38 -16.63
N ASP A 468 -8.24 -10.06 -17.75
CA ASP A 468 -7.24 -9.90 -18.80
C ASP A 468 -7.25 -8.54 -19.52
N ASP A 469 -8.33 -7.77 -19.47
CA ASP A 469 -8.40 -6.40 -20.00
C ASP A 469 -8.36 -5.31 -18.90
N ALA A 470 -8.23 -5.71 -17.64
CA ALA A 470 -8.29 -4.86 -16.46
C ALA A 470 -9.57 -4.00 -16.42
N SER A 471 -10.70 -4.56 -16.81
CA SER A 471 -12.01 -3.90 -16.74
C SER A 471 -12.77 -4.19 -15.44
N ALA A 472 -12.42 -5.29 -14.75
CA ALA A 472 -13.03 -5.71 -13.50
C ALA A 472 -12.06 -6.53 -12.63
N MET A 473 -12.18 -6.40 -11.31
CA MET A 473 -11.53 -7.30 -10.38
C MET A 473 -12.16 -8.69 -10.47
N ALA A 474 -11.34 -9.73 -10.37
CA ALA A 474 -11.84 -11.09 -10.21
C ALA A 474 -12.65 -11.17 -8.92
N ALA A 475 -13.82 -11.75 -8.98
CA ALA A 475 -14.73 -11.82 -7.84
C ALA A 475 -14.16 -12.67 -6.68
N SER A 476 -13.18 -13.57 -6.96
CA SER A 476 -12.44 -14.36 -5.98
C SER A 476 -11.31 -13.57 -5.30
N SER A 477 -10.88 -12.42 -5.82
CA SER A 477 -9.77 -11.66 -5.23
C SER A 477 -10.13 -11.14 -3.84
N THR A 478 -9.38 -11.55 -2.83
CA THR A 478 -9.61 -11.12 -1.44
C THR A 478 -9.14 -9.69 -1.23
N PHE A 479 -9.92 -8.89 -0.52
CA PHE A 479 -9.64 -7.48 -0.26
C PHE A 479 -10.03 -6.99 1.14
N ARG A 480 -10.33 -7.89 2.07
CA ARG A 480 -10.66 -7.50 3.44
C ARG A 480 -9.41 -7.09 4.21
N ASN A 481 -9.43 -5.89 4.75
CA ASN A 481 -8.31 -5.28 5.44
C ASN A 481 -7.96 -5.97 6.77
N PRO A 482 -6.67 -6.00 7.18
CA PRO A 482 -6.26 -6.53 8.47
C PRO A 482 -6.75 -5.67 9.64
N GLY A 483 -6.77 -6.28 10.83
CA GLY A 483 -6.98 -5.57 12.08
C GLY A 483 -5.73 -4.77 12.45
N THR A 484 -5.79 -3.45 12.32
CA THR A 484 -4.72 -2.52 12.70
C THR A 484 -5.21 -1.53 13.75
N SER A 485 -4.34 -0.62 14.21
CA SER A 485 -4.68 0.27 15.31
C SER A 485 -5.92 1.12 15.04
N HIS A 486 -6.06 1.66 13.84
CA HIS A 486 -7.19 2.49 13.43
C HIS A 486 -8.09 1.79 12.39
N GLY A 487 -7.70 0.61 11.90
CA GLY A 487 -8.47 -0.18 10.96
C GLY A 487 -8.57 0.41 9.55
N ASP A 488 -7.68 1.33 9.19
CA ASP A 488 -7.67 1.98 7.87
C ASP A 488 -6.51 1.56 6.97
N ARG A 489 -5.85 0.43 7.29
CA ARG A 489 -4.89 -0.16 6.38
C ARG A 489 -5.62 -0.81 5.20
N GLU A 490 -5.27 -0.41 3.99
CA GLU A 490 -5.86 -0.89 2.74
C GLU A 490 -4.98 -1.95 2.08
N LEU A 491 -5.57 -3.11 1.75
CA LEU A 491 -4.96 -4.20 0.99
C LEU A 491 -6.01 -4.81 0.04
N PRO A 492 -5.59 -5.29 -1.15
CA PRO A 492 -4.22 -5.31 -1.70
C PRO A 492 -3.71 -3.92 -2.08
N GLU A 493 -2.39 -3.76 -2.21
CA GLU A 493 -1.76 -2.48 -2.56
C GLU A 493 -1.80 -2.19 -4.06
N ILE A 494 -1.87 -3.22 -4.88
CA ILE A 494 -1.86 -3.16 -6.35
C ILE A 494 -2.57 -4.39 -6.90
N SER A 495 -3.02 -4.32 -8.14
CA SER A 495 -3.60 -5.48 -8.84
C SER A 495 -2.85 -5.81 -10.13
N ALA A 496 -2.95 -7.06 -10.54
CA ALA A 496 -2.47 -7.53 -11.83
C ALA A 496 -3.45 -8.54 -12.42
N ASN A 497 -3.29 -8.85 -13.70
CA ASN A 497 -4.10 -9.91 -14.28
C ASN A 497 -3.70 -11.26 -13.73
N GLY A 498 -4.65 -12.02 -13.32
CA GLY A 498 -4.57 -13.41 -12.88
C GLY A 498 -5.81 -14.23 -13.31
N VAL A 499 -6.56 -13.86 -14.34
CA VAL A 499 -7.72 -14.60 -14.88
C VAL A 499 -7.38 -15.17 -16.24
N GLY A 500 -7.54 -16.49 -16.53
CA GLY A 500 -7.28 -17.15 -17.80
C GLY A 500 -5.78 -17.36 -18.20
N VAL A 501 -4.69 -17.33 -17.24
CA VAL A 501 -3.23 -17.35 -17.54
C VAL A 501 -2.74 -18.66 -18.06
N THR A 502 -2.36 -18.65 -19.30
CA THR A 502 -1.65 -19.78 -19.87
C THR A 502 -0.16 -19.50 -19.91
N ALA A 503 0.63 -20.26 -19.16
CA ALA A 503 2.07 -20.21 -19.18
C ALA A 503 2.64 -21.62 -19.02
N ASP A 504 3.64 -21.97 -19.84
CA ASP A 504 4.24 -23.32 -19.94
C ASP A 504 3.17 -24.42 -20.16
N GLY A 505 2.18 -24.13 -21.04
CA GLY A 505 1.07 -25.03 -21.41
C GLY A 505 0.03 -25.27 -20.29
N ILE A 506 0.09 -24.55 -19.22
CA ILE A 506 -0.83 -24.66 -18.06
C ILE A 506 -1.66 -23.37 -17.97
N THR A 507 -2.99 -23.51 -17.87
CA THR A 507 -3.93 -22.40 -17.71
C THR A 507 -4.53 -22.41 -16.32
N MET A 508 -4.53 -21.24 -15.66
CA MET A 508 -4.89 -21.18 -14.23
C MET A 508 -5.55 -19.82 -13.78
N THR A 509 -6.40 -19.68 -12.65
CA THR A 509 -7.10 -18.46 -12.14
C THR A 509 -6.84 -18.12 -10.67
N GLY A 510 -6.22 -16.92 -10.33
CA GLY A 510 -6.05 -16.46 -8.94
C GLY A 510 -5.08 -15.31 -8.72
N THR A 511 -5.04 -14.80 -7.51
CA THR A 511 -4.06 -13.80 -7.07
C THR A 511 -2.63 -14.33 -7.12
N SER A 512 -2.47 -15.66 -7.10
CA SER A 512 -1.18 -16.34 -7.21
C SER A 512 -0.48 -16.14 -8.55
N GLN A 513 -1.22 -15.79 -9.59
CA GLN A 513 -0.68 -15.49 -10.92
C GLN A 513 -0.52 -13.98 -11.11
N ALA A 514 -1.38 -13.19 -10.48
CA ALA A 514 -1.22 -11.75 -10.41
C ALA A 514 0.10 -11.35 -9.71
N SER A 515 0.47 -12.05 -8.64
CA SER A 515 1.71 -11.82 -7.91
C SER A 515 2.98 -11.95 -8.77
N PRO A 516 3.22 -13.05 -9.52
CA PRO A 516 4.42 -13.18 -10.36
C PRO A 516 4.47 -12.17 -11.51
N ALA A 517 3.34 -11.63 -11.96
CA ALA A 517 3.33 -10.52 -12.91
C ALA A 517 3.94 -9.26 -12.29
N VAL A 518 3.54 -8.91 -11.06
CA VAL A 518 4.13 -7.78 -10.31
C VAL A 518 5.61 -8.03 -9.98
N VAL A 519 5.99 -9.27 -9.68
CA VAL A 519 7.40 -9.69 -9.52
C VAL A 519 8.21 -9.42 -10.79
N GLY A 520 7.69 -9.85 -11.94
CA GLY A 520 8.35 -9.61 -13.23
C GLY A 520 8.50 -8.12 -13.53
N VAL A 521 7.44 -7.33 -13.32
CA VAL A 521 7.50 -5.86 -13.47
C VAL A 521 8.51 -5.25 -12.50
N SER A 522 8.56 -5.69 -11.24
CA SER A 522 9.56 -5.24 -10.26
C SER A 522 10.99 -5.53 -10.72
N ALA A 523 11.20 -6.69 -11.34
CA ALA A 523 12.50 -7.03 -11.92
C ALA A 523 12.85 -6.13 -13.12
N LEU A 524 11.90 -5.76 -13.96
CA LEU A 524 12.10 -4.77 -15.02
C LEU A 524 12.50 -3.39 -14.46
N LEU A 525 11.90 -2.97 -13.34
CA LEU A 525 12.28 -1.72 -12.65
C LEU A 525 13.72 -1.78 -12.15
N GLN A 526 14.11 -2.87 -11.49
CA GLN A 526 15.47 -3.08 -10.99
C GLN A 526 16.52 -3.25 -12.11
N GLY A 527 16.12 -3.76 -13.27
CA GLY A 527 16.94 -3.79 -14.48
C GLY A 527 17.10 -2.40 -15.10
N THR A 528 16.06 -1.60 -15.05
CA THR A 528 16.06 -0.21 -15.58
C THR A 528 16.93 0.73 -14.73
N ASP A 529 16.90 0.61 -13.41
CA ASP A 529 17.78 1.33 -12.48
C ASP A 529 18.25 0.38 -11.37
N SER A 530 19.54 0.07 -11.35
CA SER A 530 20.13 -0.91 -10.44
C SER A 530 20.09 -0.47 -8.97
N THR A 531 19.96 0.82 -8.68
CA THR A 531 19.78 1.34 -7.32
C THR A 531 18.55 0.71 -6.64
N LEU A 532 17.50 0.44 -7.43
CA LEU A 532 16.24 -0.14 -6.93
C LEU A 532 16.39 -1.55 -6.35
N LYS A 533 17.49 -2.27 -6.64
CA LYS A 533 17.77 -3.58 -6.04
C LYS A 533 17.88 -3.53 -4.52
N HIS A 534 18.25 -2.37 -3.97
CA HIS A 534 18.44 -2.17 -2.54
C HIS A 534 17.39 -1.22 -1.92
N TRP A 535 16.37 -0.86 -2.69
CA TRP A 535 15.34 0.08 -2.26
C TRP A 535 13.93 -0.46 -2.55
N PRO A 536 13.45 -1.45 -1.78
CA PRO A 536 12.10 -1.98 -1.97
C PRO A 536 11.02 -0.89 -1.86
N GLU A 537 11.21 0.15 -1.02
CA GLU A 537 10.31 1.29 -0.91
C GLU A 537 10.26 2.10 -2.22
N GLY A 538 11.39 2.24 -2.90
CA GLY A 538 11.48 2.86 -4.21
C GLY A 538 10.72 2.07 -5.27
N CYS A 539 10.90 0.74 -5.30
CA CYS A 539 10.12 -0.14 -6.17
C CYS A 539 8.61 -0.03 -5.88
N ARG A 540 8.22 -0.09 -4.59
CA ARG A 540 6.81 0.06 -4.19
C ARG A 540 6.24 1.39 -4.65
N ALA A 541 6.89 2.51 -4.37
CA ALA A 541 6.43 3.83 -4.78
C ALA A 541 6.27 3.94 -6.31
N ILE A 542 7.21 3.39 -7.09
CA ILE A 542 7.12 3.39 -8.55
C ILE A 542 5.95 2.52 -9.03
N LEU A 543 5.80 1.31 -8.50
CA LEU A 543 4.68 0.42 -8.84
C LEU A 543 3.34 1.10 -8.59
N LEU A 544 3.15 1.68 -7.40
CA LEU A 544 1.92 2.36 -7.00
C LEU A 544 1.63 3.60 -7.85
N ALA A 545 2.64 4.44 -8.10
CA ALA A 545 2.46 5.64 -8.93
C ALA A 545 2.17 5.31 -10.39
N SER A 546 2.75 4.24 -10.93
CA SER A 546 2.61 3.83 -12.33
C SER A 546 1.36 3.02 -12.63
N ALA A 547 0.67 2.48 -11.63
CA ALA A 547 -0.60 1.78 -11.76
C ALA A 547 -1.73 2.80 -12.06
N THR A 548 -1.83 3.21 -13.30
CA THR A 548 -2.66 4.37 -13.71
C THR A 548 -4.06 4.00 -14.19
N LYS A 549 -4.36 2.71 -14.35
CA LYS A 549 -5.69 2.20 -14.68
C LYS A 549 -6.35 1.70 -13.40
N ASN A 550 -7.39 2.42 -12.96
CA ASN A 550 -8.25 1.98 -11.88
C ASN A 550 -9.19 0.89 -12.40
N VAL A 551 -9.25 -0.24 -11.74
CA VAL A 551 -10.02 -1.42 -12.15
C VAL A 551 -11.38 -1.47 -11.44
N ALA A 552 -11.42 -1.12 -10.15
CA ALA A 552 -12.63 -1.18 -9.35
C ALA A 552 -13.58 0.03 -9.54
N GLY A 553 -13.13 1.06 -10.28
CA GLY A 553 -13.92 2.25 -10.58
C GLY A 553 -13.79 3.39 -9.57
N ASN A 554 -13.15 3.18 -8.42
CA ASN A 554 -12.92 4.19 -7.39
C ASN A 554 -11.49 4.71 -7.45
N THR A 555 -11.26 5.93 -6.96
CA THR A 555 -9.91 6.41 -6.70
C THR A 555 -9.45 5.97 -5.31
N TRP A 556 -8.14 5.83 -5.08
CA TRP A 556 -7.58 5.50 -3.77
C TRP A 556 -8.14 6.38 -2.65
N TRP A 557 -8.21 7.68 -2.87
CA TRP A 557 -8.74 8.63 -1.91
C TRP A 557 -10.19 8.34 -1.51
N GLN A 558 -11.03 8.02 -2.47
CA GLN A 558 -12.45 7.71 -2.25
C GLN A 558 -12.61 6.42 -1.46
N ASP A 559 -11.79 5.42 -1.76
CA ASP A 559 -11.83 4.14 -1.07
C ASP A 559 -11.47 4.29 0.41
N VAL A 560 -10.38 5.00 0.72
CA VAL A 560 -9.94 5.23 2.11
C VAL A 560 -10.92 6.10 2.88
N SER A 561 -11.40 7.19 2.30
CA SER A 561 -12.24 8.16 2.99
C SER A 561 -13.73 7.81 2.97
N GLY A 562 -14.21 7.18 1.92
CA GLY A 562 -15.61 6.81 1.75
C GLY A 562 -16.01 5.52 2.44
N GLY A 563 -15.07 4.73 2.97
CA GLY A 563 -15.32 3.41 3.56
C GLY A 563 -15.63 2.33 2.53
N VAL A 564 -15.27 2.55 1.27
CA VAL A 564 -15.32 1.57 0.19
C VAL A 564 -13.93 0.98 0.04
N ASP A 565 -13.80 -0.33 0.11
CA ASP A 565 -12.50 -0.99 -0.03
C ASP A 565 -11.90 -0.79 -1.42
N ALA A 566 -10.62 -0.46 -1.46
CA ALA A 566 -9.83 -0.37 -2.67
C ALA A 566 -9.47 -1.79 -3.16
N LYS A 567 -10.41 -2.45 -3.80
CA LYS A 567 -10.26 -3.85 -4.26
C LYS A 567 -9.06 -4.06 -5.16
N ASP A 568 -8.65 -3.03 -5.89
CA ASP A 568 -7.52 -3.02 -6.81
C ASP A 568 -6.30 -2.26 -6.27
N GLY A 569 -6.37 -1.68 -5.07
CA GLY A 569 -5.32 -0.85 -4.50
C GLY A 569 -5.00 0.36 -5.38
N ALA A 570 -3.74 0.51 -5.76
CA ALA A 570 -3.30 1.55 -6.68
C ALA A 570 -3.85 1.40 -8.12
N GLY A 571 -4.45 0.25 -8.45
CA GLY A 571 -4.92 -0.08 -9.79
C GLY A 571 -4.09 -1.16 -10.47
N ALA A 572 -4.29 -1.36 -11.77
CA ALA A 572 -3.59 -2.36 -12.55
C ALA A 572 -2.10 -2.01 -12.74
N VAL A 573 -1.22 -2.98 -12.50
CA VAL A 573 0.23 -2.83 -12.71
C VAL A 573 0.55 -2.45 -14.15
N ASN A 574 1.55 -1.56 -14.35
CA ASN A 574 1.94 -1.07 -15.65
C ASN A 574 3.47 -0.99 -15.79
N ALA A 575 4.06 -1.98 -16.42
CA ALA A 575 5.51 -2.07 -16.62
C ALA A 575 6.07 -0.90 -17.45
N LYS A 576 5.37 -0.51 -18.53
CA LYS A 576 5.79 0.58 -19.42
C LYS A 576 5.91 1.90 -18.66
N GLU A 577 4.87 2.26 -17.90
CA GLU A 577 4.90 3.51 -17.14
C GLU A 577 5.89 3.41 -15.96
N GLY A 578 5.95 2.25 -15.28
CA GLY A 578 6.91 1.99 -14.21
C GLY A 578 8.36 2.17 -14.66
N CYS A 579 8.77 1.56 -15.76
CA CYS A 579 10.12 1.73 -16.33
C CYS A 579 10.37 3.16 -16.82
N ASN A 580 9.34 3.85 -17.33
CA ASN A 580 9.45 5.27 -17.67
C ASN A 580 9.70 6.15 -16.43
N VAL A 581 9.08 5.83 -15.30
CA VAL A 581 9.34 6.50 -14.01
C VAL A 581 10.75 6.14 -13.52
N ALA A 582 11.12 4.86 -13.50
CA ALA A 582 12.42 4.37 -13.04
C ALA A 582 13.62 5.04 -13.76
N LYS A 583 13.51 5.34 -15.04
CA LYS A 583 14.53 6.09 -15.82
C LYS A 583 14.69 7.55 -15.38
N ASN A 584 13.85 8.08 -14.50
CA ASN A 584 13.77 9.50 -14.19
C ASN A 584 13.94 9.80 -12.69
N ARG A 585 15.04 9.34 -12.09
CA ARG A 585 15.35 9.70 -10.71
C ARG A 585 15.50 11.22 -10.54
N ARG A 586 14.93 11.78 -9.46
CA ARG A 586 14.92 13.22 -9.17
C ARG A 586 15.08 13.46 -7.68
N TRP A 587 16.19 14.05 -7.31
CA TRP A 587 16.49 14.43 -5.93
C TRP A 587 15.53 15.52 -5.42
N GLY A 588 15.33 15.56 -4.11
CA GLY A 588 14.59 16.64 -3.49
C GLY A 588 15.10 18.02 -3.95
N ASN A 589 14.20 18.97 -4.17
CA ASN A 589 14.43 20.30 -4.71
C ASN A 589 14.93 20.36 -6.19
N ALA A 590 14.88 19.25 -6.92
CA ALA A 590 15.17 19.25 -8.35
C ALA A 590 14.09 19.97 -9.17
N PRO A 591 14.39 20.44 -10.40
CA PRO A 591 13.40 21.00 -11.30
C PRO A 591 12.23 20.05 -11.56
N ALA A 592 11.03 20.63 -11.79
CA ALA A 592 9.80 19.90 -12.05
C ALA A 592 9.92 19.02 -13.31
N THR A 593 9.39 17.81 -13.21
CA THR A 593 9.35 16.85 -14.31
C THR A 593 7.99 16.18 -14.39
N ARG A 594 7.64 15.70 -15.58
CA ARG A 594 6.40 14.93 -15.79
C ARG A 594 6.38 13.61 -15.00
N ARG A 595 7.55 12.99 -14.86
CA ARG A 595 7.78 11.73 -14.16
C ARG A 595 9.00 11.84 -13.28
N GLY A 596 9.00 11.17 -12.16
CA GLY A 596 10.17 11.08 -11.31
C GLY A 596 9.99 10.13 -10.15
N TRP A 597 11.10 9.83 -9.50
CA TRP A 597 11.15 9.07 -8.28
C TRP A 597 12.39 9.42 -7.48
N ASP A 598 12.36 9.15 -6.20
CA ASP A 598 13.52 9.26 -5.32
C ASP A 598 13.37 8.33 -4.10
N VAL A 599 14.48 8.13 -3.39
CA VAL A 599 14.57 7.35 -2.16
C VAL A 599 15.48 8.04 -1.17
N GLY A 600 15.30 7.79 0.10
CA GLY A 600 16.15 8.36 1.12
C GLY A 600 15.76 7.98 2.55
N LEU A 601 16.40 8.67 3.51
CA LEU A 601 16.12 8.55 4.93
C LEU A 601 15.43 9.83 5.42
N LEU A 602 14.25 9.67 6.01
CA LEU A 602 13.59 10.73 6.75
C LEU A 602 13.94 10.63 8.23
N SER A 603 14.42 11.73 8.79
CA SER A 603 14.72 11.90 10.22
C SER A 603 13.98 13.12 10.77
N SER A 604 14.14 13.42 12.06
CA SER A 604 13.54 14.62 12.65
C SER A 604 13.98 15.91 11.97
N SER A 605 15.23 15.99 11.50
CA SER A 605 15.78 17.16 10.79
C SER A 605 15.23 17.31 9.37
N SER A 606 14.59 16.28 8.82
CA SER A 606 13.95 16.35 7.51
C SER A 606 12.65 17.16 7.50
N PHE A 607 12.14 17.57 8.65
CA PHE A 607 10.86 18.24 8.80
C PHE A 607 10.96 19.59 9.50
N GLY A 608 10.20 20.57 9.01
CA GLY A 608 10.04 21.88 9.63
C GLY A 608 9.11 21.86 10.85
N SER A 609 8.92 23.03 11.46
CA SER A 609 8.01 23.21 12.60
C SER A 609 6.54 22.93 12.25
N ASP A 610 6.16 23.02 10.98
CA ASP A 610 4.86 22.66 10.43
C ASP A 610 4.73 21.15 10.10
N LYS A 611 5.74 20.37 10.52
CA LYS A 611 5.88 18.93 10.27
C LYS A 611 5.98 18.54 8.77
N LYS A 612 6.10 19.49 7.86
CA LYS A 612 6.33 19.20 6.43
C LYS A 612 7.80 19.07 6.13
N SER A 613 8.13 18.30 5.09
CA SER A 613 9.51 18.13 4.61
C SER A 613 10.16 19.48 4.29
N THR A 614 11.42 19.66 4.71
CA THR A 614 12.23 20.86 4.41
C THR A 614 12.63 20.93 2.95
N PHE A 615 12.52 19.81 2.24
CA PHE A 615 12.68 19.68 0.79
C PHE A 615 11.33 19.43 0.13
N GLU A 616 11.30 19.49 -1.19
CA GLU A 616 10.08 19.28 -1.98
C GLU A 616 10.40 18.58 -3.29
N TYR A 617 9.39 17.89 -3.83
CA TYR A 617 9.43 17.40 -5.20
C TYR A 617 8.46 18.21 -6.04
N LYS A 618 8.68 18.23 -7.35
CA LYS A 618 7.83 19.00 -8.26
C LYS A 618 7.41 18.17 -9.46
N VAL A 619 6.11 18.15 -9.73
CA VAL A 619 5.55 17.54 -10.92
C VAL A 619 5.06 18.62 -11.89
N SER A 620 5.48 18.54 -13.15
CA SER A 620 5.01 19.43 -14.21
C SER A 620 4.05 18.71 -15.15
N VAL A 621 2.91 19.37 -15.43
CA VAL A 621 1.92 18.88 -16.39
C VAL A 621 2.23 19.45 -17.76
N PRO A 622 2.49 18.63 -18.77
CA PRO A 622 2.79 19.12 -20.11
C PRO A 622 1.63 19.95 -20.71
N ASN A 623 1.95 21.03 -21.41
CA ASN A 623 0.96 21.92 -22.03
C ASN A 623 0.58 21.55 -23.48
N TYR A 624 1.32 20.62 -24.11
CA TYR A 624 1.19 20.27 -25.53
C TYR A 624 0.16 19.16 -25.81
N ILE A 625 -0.56 18.69 -24.80
CA ILE A 625 -1.54 17.62 -24.95
C ILE A 625 -2.93 18.11 -24.54
N TRP A 626 -3.94 17.84 -25.36
CA TRP A 626 -5.33 18.22 -25.13
C TRP A 626 -6.02 17.32 -24.07
N GLY A 627 -6.89 17.91 -23.27
CA GLY A 627 -7.71 17.24 -22.26
C GLY A 627 -7.09 17.18 -20.86
N PRO A 628 -7.85 16.75 -19.86
CA PRO A 628 -7.40 16.68 -18.47
C PRO A 628 -6.26 15.67 -18.29
N ARG A 629 -5.38 15.96 -17.35
CA ARG A 629 -4.22 15.14 -16.99
C ARG A 629 -4.42 14.55 -15.62
N LYS A 630 -4.36 13.25 -15.52
CA LYS A 630 -4.30 12.58 -14.23
C LYS A 630 -2.86 12.64 -13.71
N VAL A 631 -2.67 13.27 -12.57
CA VAL A 631 -1.42 13.27 -11.83
C VAL A 631 -1.56 12.26 -10.70
N LYS A 632 -0.63 11.33 -10.60
CA LYS A 632 -0.58 10.35 -9.52
C LYS A 632 0.77 10.42 -8.84
N VAL A 633 0.75 10.50 -7.51
CA VAL A 633 1.93 10.53 -6.66
C VAL A 633 1.78 9.43 -5.63
N ALA A 634 2.82 8.65 -5.42
CA ALA A 634 2.87 7.62 -4.40
C ALA A 634 4.10 7.77 -3.51
N LEU A 635 3.89 7.59 -2.22
CA LEU A 635 4.90 7.55 -1.18
C LEU A 635 4.84 6.17 -0.51
N ALA A 636 5.97 5.52 -0.30
CA ALA A 636 6.06 4.29 0.49
C ALA A 636 7.20 4.40 1.49
N TRP A 637 7.04 3.83 2.67
CA TRP A 637 8.10 3.87 3.70
C TRP A 637 8.14 2.59 4.52
N THR A 638 9.28 2.38 5.20
CA THR A 638 9.45 1.19 6.04
C THR A 638 8.75 1.32 7.38
N SER A 639 8.02 0.29 7.75
CA SER A 639 7.71 0.04 9.16
C SER A 639 8.89 -0.68 9.82
N LYS A 640 9.04 -0.51 11.12
CA LYS A 640 10.04 -1.24 11.91
C LYS A 640 9.43 -2.46 12.56
N THR A 641 10.08 -3.60 12.36
CA THR A 641 9.91 -4.79 13.19
C THR A 641 10.68 -4.61 14.48
N LYS A 642 10.09 -4.00 15.49
CA LYS A 642 10.71 -3.80 16.80
C LYS A 642 9.70 -3.94 17.92
N LYS A 643 10.15 -4.61 19.01
CA LYS A 643 9.46 -4.57 20.30
C LYS A 643 9.31 -3.10 20.77
N THR A 644 8.12 -2.69 21.10
CA THR A 644 7.93 -1.52 21.92
C THR A 644 8.31 -1.89 23.36
N SER A 645 9.41 -1.31 23.85
CA SER A 645 9.83 -1.40 25.23
C SER A 645 8.85 -0.65 26.12
N PHE A 646 7.68 -1.20 26.35
CA PHE A 646 6.88 -0.91 27.52
C PHE A 646 6.03 -2.11 27.87
N LEU A 647 6.45 -2.72 28.86
CA LEU A 647 5.94 -3.76 29.76
C LEU A 647 5.05 -4.90 29.25
N PHE A 648 4.37 -4.91 28.10
CA PHE A 648 3.34 -5.94 27.93
C PHE A 648 2.98 -6.47 26.52
N TRP A 649 3.68 -6.14 25.40
CA TRP A 649 3.21 -6.58 24.07
C TRP A 649 4.28 -7.12 23.15
N SER A 650 4.26 -8.39 22.94
CA SER A 650 5.26 -9.04 22.10
C SER A 650 4.76 -9.59 20.77
N TRP A 651 3.49 -9.73 20.55
CA TRP A 651 2.97 -10.26 19.31
C TRP A 651 2.72 -9.22 18.20
N TYR A 652 2.79 -7.92 18.51
CA TYR A 652 2.89 -6.85 17.51
C TYR A 652 4.35 -6.52 17.22
N MET A 653 5.03 -7.43 16.55
CA MET A 653 6.46 -7.28 16.27
C MET A 653 6.75 -6.44 15.04
N SER A 654 5.80 -6.32 14.11
CA SER A 654 5.84 -5.36 13.03
C SER A 654 4.80 -4.27 13.26
N LYS A 655 5.23 -3.02 13.29
CA LYS A 655 4.39 -1.87 13.63
C LYS A 655 4.82 -0.63 12.87
N LEU A 656 3.83 0.11 12.36
CA LEU A 656 4.07 1.45 11.85
C LEU A 656 4.54 2.36 12.98
N LYS A 657 5.75 2.93 12.86
CA LYS A 657 6.39 3.78 13.87
C LYS A 657 6.39 5.26 13.51
N VAL A 658 6.23 5.52 12.22
CA VAL A 658 6.15 6.87 11.67
C VAL A 658 4.97 6.91 10.74
N ASP A 659 4.08 7.82 10.98
CA ASP A 659 2.92 8.09 10.14
C ASP A 659 3.23 9.30 9.26
N LEU A 660 3.20 9.09 7.94
CA LEU A 660 3.52 10.07 6.92
C LEU A 660 2.29 10.36 6.07
N ASP A 661 2.03 11.63 5.82
CA ASP A 661 1.02 12.07 4.86
C ASP A 661 1.67 12.60 3.59
N LEU A 662 0.97 12.47 2.48
CA LEU A 662 1.33 13.03 1.18
C LEU A 662 0.48 14.26 0.87
N MET A 663 1.12 15.39 0.57
CA MET A 663 0.46 16.67 0.30
C MET A 663 0.93 17.27 -1.01
N ILE A 664 -0.01 17.71 -1.84
CA ILE A 664 0.31 18.29 -3.14
C ILE A 664 -0.35 19.67 -3.25
N TYR A 665 0.46 20.65 -3.61
CA TYR A 665 0.06 22.06 -3.70
C TYR A 665 0.17 22.57 -5.12
N ASP A 666 -0.74 23.45 -5.52
CA ASP A 666 -0.64 24.22 -6.76
C ASP A 666 0.36 25.38 -6.65
N GLU A 667 0.54 26.12 -7.73
CA GLU A 667 1.44 27.28 -7.80
C GLU A 667 1.02 28.42 -6.86
N ASN A 668 -0.23 28.47 -6.40
CA ASN A 668 -0.74 29.45 -5.45
C ASN A 668 -0.63 28.99 -3.99
N GLY A 669 -0.10 27.77 -3.74
CA GLY A 669 -0.02 27.18 -2.43
C GLY A 669 -1.34 26.57 -1.94
N ALA A 670 -2.33 26.37 -2.83
CA ALA A 670 -3.55 25.65 -2.49
C ALA A 670 -3.30 24.14 -2.51
N LEU A 671 -3.83 23.41 -1.53
CA LEU A 671 -3.77 21.96 -1.46
C LEU A 671 -4.73 21.38 -2.51
N VAL A 672 -4.19 20.61 -3.46
CA VAL A 672 -4.96 20.03 -4.59
C VAL A 672 -4.94 18.51 -4.60
N GLY A 673 -4.10 17.88 -3.79
CA GLY A 673 -4.07 16.44 -3.57
C GLY A 673 -3.57 16.13 -2.17
N TYR A 674 -4.15 15.13 -1.54
CA TYR A 674 -3.82 14.70 -0.19
C TYR A 674 -4.05 13.19 -0.06
N SER A 675 -3.20 12.53 0.71
CA SER A 675 -3.42 11.18 1.20
C SER A 675 -2.79 11.06 2.58
N GLY A 676 -3.48 10.47 3.55
CA GLY A 676 -3.03 10.42 4.93
C GLY A 676 -3.83 9.43 5.76
N SER A 677 -3.61 8.13 5.55
CA SER A 677 -4.10 7.07 6.41
C SER A 677 -3.34 7.04 7.76
N TRP A 678 -3.87 6.34 8.76
CA TRP A 678 -3.16 6.13 10.03
C TRP A 678 -2.26 4.90 10.01
N ASP A 679 -2.67 3.86 9.28
CA ASP A 679 -2.07 2.53 9.42
C ASP A 679 -1.36 2.03 8.15
N ASN A 680 -1.45 2.72 7.01
CA ASN A 680 -0.69 2.35 5.82
C ASN A 680 0.79 2.73 5.93
N SER A 681 1.66 1.94 5.33
CA SER A 681 3.07 2.25 5.07
C SER A 681 3.28 2.84 3.67
N TYR A 682 2.22 3.37 3.07
CA TYR A 682 2.22 4.04 1.78
C TYR A 682 1.04 5.01 1.69
N GLU A 683 1.20 6.02 0.84
CA GLU A 683 0.16 7.00 0.51
C GLU A 683 0.10 7.22 -0.99
N ILE A 684 -1.10 7.40 -1.52
CA ILE A 684 -1.34 7.65 -2.94
C ILE A 684 -2.26 8.85 -3.08
N ALA A 685 -1.84 9.86 -3.82
CA ALA A 685 -2.67 11.00 -4.15
C ALA A 685 -2.85 11.11 -5.67
N GLU A 686 -4.10 11.16 -6.10
CA GLU A 686 -4.47 11.38 -7.49
C GLU A 686 -5.28 12.67 -7.64
N PHE A 687 -5.01 13.44 -8.68
CA PHE A 687 -5.79 14.64 -8.99
C PHE A 687 -5.69 15.01 -10.48
N THR A 688 -6.58 15.86 -10.92
CA THR A 688 -6.56 16.40 -12.29
C THR A 688 -5.65 17.62 -12.36
N GLY A 689 -4.48 17.46 -13.00
CA GLY A 689 -3.54 18.55 -13.22
C GLY A 689 -3.90 19.38 -14.45
N GLN A 690 -3.71 20.70 -14.36
CA GLN A 690 -3.94 21.63 -15.47
C GLN A 690 -2.72 21.65 -16.40
N PRO A 691 -2.92 21.66 -17.74
CA PRO A 691 -1.83 21.76 -18.70
C PRO A 691 -0.93 22.98 -18.44
N GLY A 692 0.38 22.77 -18.52
CA GLY A 692 1.40 23.82 -18.32
C GLY A 692 1.67 24.19 -16.85
N LYS A 693 0.95 23.60 -15.88
CA LYS A 693 1.10 23.90 -14.46
C LYS A 693 2.13 22.98 -13.78
N THR A 694 2.69 23.51 -12.71
CA THR A 694 3.60 22.78 -11.81
C THR A 694 2.97 22.66 -10.44
N TYR A 695 3.13 21.49 -9.84
CA TYR A 695 2.62 21.17 -8.51
C TYR A 695 3.77 20.78 -7.59
N THR A 696 3.70 21.24 -6.35
CA THR A 696 4.70 20.95 -5.32
C THR A 696 4.23 19.81 -4.44
N ILE A 697 5.06 18.79 -4.30
CA ILE A 697 4.82 17.61 -3.46
C ILE A 697 5.60 17.77 -2.17
N LYS A 698 4.92 17.64 -1.03
CA LYS A 698 5.49 17.66 0.32
C LYS A 698 5.11 16.39 1.05
N ILE A 699 6.05 15.87 1.85
CA ILE A 699 5.80 14.82 2.81
C ILE A 699 5.56 15.48 4.16
N ARG A 700 4.49 15.13 4.86
CA ARG A 700 4.21 15.60 6.22
C ARG A 700 4.36 14.43 7.19
N ARG A 701 5.09 14.61 8.27
CA ARG A 701 5.13 13.66 9.37
C ARG A 701 3.98 13.95 10.33
N TRP A 702 2.94 13.12 10.25
CA TRP A 702 1.80 13.26 11.15
C TRP A 702 2.17 12.92 12.58
N SER A 703 2.74 11.72 12.78
CA SER A 703 3.17 11.24 14.09
C SER A 703 4.47 10.43 14.01
N GLY A 704 5.01 10.08 15.19
CA GLY A 704 6.27 9.36 15.30
C GLY A 704 7.50 10.28 15.22
N THR A 705 8.60 9.84 15.84
CA THR A 705 9.87 10.61 15.90
C THR A 705 11.04 9.84 15.31
N GLU A 706 10.84 8.55 15.01
CA GLU A 706 11.89 7.69 14.50
C GLU A 706 12.27 8.05 13.06
N SER A 707 13.49 7.66 12.66
CA SER A 707 13.89 7.73 11.26
C SER A 707 13.28 6.59 10.47
N THR A 708 12.94 6.83 9.20
CA THR A 708 12.39 5.81 8.32
C THR A 708 12.94 5.95 6.90
N TRP A 709 13.16 4.84 6.24
CA TRP A 709 13.48 4.80 4.81
C TRP A 709 12.20 5.04 4.00
N TYR A 710 12.30 5.77 2.91
CA TYR A 710 11.16 6.06 2.04
C TYR A 710 11.53 5.98 0.57
N GLY A 711 10.53 5.74 -0.26
CA GLY A 711 10.51 5.95 -1.69
C GLY A 711 9.33 6.83 -2.07
N ILE A 712 9.52 7.69 -3.05
CA ILE A 712 8.49 8.54 -3.62
C ILE A 712 8.55 8.47 -5.14
N ALA A 713 7.40 8.47 -5.79
CA ALA A 713 7.31 8.47 -7.24
C ALA A 713 6.09 9.26 -7.72
N TRP A 714 6.18 9.79 -8.95
CA TRP A 714 5.07 10.51 -9.57
C TRP A 714 5.05 10.33 -11.08
N THR A 715 3.85 10.41 -11.64
CA THR A 715 3.63 10.41 -13.08
C THR A 715 2.42 11.27 -13.48
N VAL A 716 2.43 11.74 -14.71
CA VAL A 716 1.31 12.44 -15.34
C VAL A 716 0.87 11.64 -16.54
N THR A 717 -0.38 11.17 -16.51
CA THR A 717 -1.02 10.40 -17.57
C THR A 717 -2.27 11.07 -18.11
N GLY A 718 -2.92 10.48 -19.09
CA GLY A 718 -4.11 11.02 -19.72
C GLY A 718 -3.81 12.01 -20.86
N GLY A 719 -4.84 12.40 -21.56
CA GLY A 719 -4.84 13.08 -22.84
C GLY A 719 -5.19 12.10 -23.95
N LEU A 720 -5.95 12.56 -24.93
CA LEU A 720 -6.24 11.79 -26.14
C LEU A 720 -4.92 11.27 -26.73
N THR A 721 -4.66 10.00 -26.55
CA THR A 721 -3.84 9.29 -27.49
C THR A 721 -4.72 9.21 -28.73
N ILE A 722 -4.51 10.12 -29.68
CA ILE A 722 -4.97 9.83 -31.04
C ILE A 722 -4.15 8.58 -31.39
N ALA A 723 -4.78 7.43 -31.32
CA ALA A 723 -4.32 6.28 -32.05
C ALA A 723 -4.28 6.78 -33.51
N LEU A 724 -3.09 7.11 -33.98
CA LEU A 724 -2.87 7.40 -35.39
C LEU A 724 -3.24 6.08 -36.08
N ASN A 725 -4.40 6.06 -36.70
CA ASN A 725 -4.85 4.97 -37.55
C ASN A 725 -3.66 4.58 -38.43
N PRO A 726 -3.23 3.32 -38.46
CA PRO A 726 -2.10 2.89 -39.31
C PRO A 726 -2.21 3.37 -40.74
N GLU A 727 -3.42 3.58 -41.24
CA GLU A 727 -3.69 4.15 -42.58
C GLU A 727 -3.23 5.62 -42.72
N LEU A 728 -3.27 6.43 -41.68
CA LEU A 728 -2.72 7.80 -41.68
C LEU A 728 -1.19 7.84 -41.65
N LEU A 729 -0.54 6.82 -41.20
CA LEU A 729 0.93 6.63 -41.29
C LEU A 729 1.38 6.24 -42.70
N GLN A 730 0.55 5.52 -43.45
CA GLN A 730 0.83 5.22 -44.87
C GLN A 730 0.69 6.47 -45.76
N LEU A 731 -0.30 7.32 -45.53
CA LEU A 731 -0.45 8.60 -46.25
C LEU A 731 0.74 9.55 -46.11
N ARG A 732 1.45 9.56 -44.98
CA ARG A 732 2.68 10.35 -44.79
C ARG A 732 3.90 9.78 -45.52
N ARG A 733 3.89 8.48 -45.86
CA ARG A 733 4.97 7.83 -46.67
C ARG A 733 4.79 8.02 -48.16
N VAL A 734 3.59 8.38 -48.62
CA VAL A 734 3.31 8.62 -50.03
C VAL A 734 3.44 10.09 -50.41
N LEU A 735 3.51 10.99 -49.42
CA LEU A 735 3.66 12.44 -49.59
C LEU A 735 5.06 12.95 -49.26
N ARG A 736 6.05 12.06 -49.14
CA ARG A 736 7.49 12.40 -49.12
C ARG A 736 8.19 11.76 -50.36
#